data_451dc0d89af366dd646ec131fcd1ea80
#
_entry.id   451dc0d89af366dd646ec131fcd1ea80
#
_cell.length_a   1.000
_cell.length_b   1.000
_cell.length_c   1.000
_cell.angle_alpha   90.00
_cell.angle_beta   90.00
_cell.angle_gamma   90.00
#
_symmetry.space_group_name_H-M   'P 1'
#
loop_
_entity.id
_entity.type
_entity.pdbx_description
1 polymer ?
#
loop_
_entity_poly.entity_id
_entity_poly.type
_entity_poly.pdbx_seq_one_letter_code
_entity_poly.pdbx_strand_id
1 'polypeptide(L)'
;MSLWNRAQQLPQDALRQVQNVYNEQFPIEVRHYLAGWIEEKIHQWNEIDPDNPAHSQYAHTIVSQLIQEMENKSLSYVNNEDLFLVRMRLNEAANLFKTRYLNTNPLALVSIIRNCLNTELNLVQQHESMLGGVGPGVNMIVEPCTEIVQELEVLHRRTRETADELRQLEQEQESFALQYHDCAKINAHLSHIQSQERTPQNRDVEMNLRKRKEVGEQQLAQKVSGLLQRRMALAEKHKGTIDRLNSLQQRILDEELINWKREQQMAGNGRPFNQNKLDQIQEWCEALAEIIWLNRHQIKECERHQTKIPIAPPGGVDMLPTLNSHITRLLSSLVTSTFIIEKQPPQVMKTNTRFTATVRLLVGGKLNVNMTPPQVRVSIISEAQANALLKNDQMNKGEQSGEILNNTGTMEYHQGTRQLSVSFRNMQLRKIKRAEKKGTESVMDEKFSLLFQSQFSVGGGELVFQVWTLSLPVVVIVHGNQEPHAWATVSWDNAFAEQGRIPFTVPEKVPWPQIAEMLDTKFKAATGRGLTEDNLKFLAGKAFRLDSSQVQDFTNMLLSWSQFCKEPLSERNFTFWEWFFAVMKVTREHLRQPWNDGSIMGFVGRRPAEEMLKNSKSGTFLLRFSDSELGGVTIAWMYEDTTKAGDQRDVFMLQPFTSKAFAIRPLADVIADLKYLLYLYPNVPKEQAFGKYYTPMGGEQPTNNGYVKPHLITHVPGWSVAGGSMDSYPNTPQPLYPMHDSNMGDPPSVSSNPSDSVSTDQKPSLDSPLFDAANVLSDF
;
A
#
# COMPACT_ATOMS: atom_id res chain seq x y z
N MET A 1 12.63 -2.81 2.22
CA MET A 1 13.33 -4.13 2.10
C MET A 1 14.81 -3.90 2.19
N SER A 2 15.55 -4.80 2.86
CA SER A 2 17.02 -4.74 2.85
C SER A 2 17.57 -4.84 1.43
N LEU A 3 18.77 -4.30 1.19
CA LEU A 3 19.42 -4.36 -0.12
C LEU A 3 19.54 -5.82 -0.61
N TRP A 4 19.92 -6.72 0.29
CA TRP A 4 20.03 -8.15 -0.01
C TRP A 4 18.70 -8.80 -0.44
N ASN A 5 17.59 -8.45 0.23
CA ASN A 5 16.26 -8.95 -0.16
C ASN A 5 15.83 -8.42 -1.54
N ARG A 6 16.20 -7.19 -1.88
CA ARG A 6 15.98 -6.61 -3.22
C ARG A 6 16.83 -7.32 -4.27
N ALA A 7 18.09 -7.58 -3.96
CA ALA A 7 18.99 -8.31 -4.84
C ALA A 7 18.51 -9.74 -5.14
N GLN A 8 17.93 -10.42 -4.14
CA GLN A 8 17.36 -11.77 -4.32
C GLN A 8 16.09 -11.81 -5.19
N GLN A 9 15.40 -10.69 -5.36
CA GLN A 9 14.19 -10.58 -6.19
C GLN A 9 14.48 -10.21 -7.65
N LEU A 10 15.75 -10.01 -8.01
CA LEU A 10 16.16 -9.73 -9.37
C LEU A 10 15.89 -10.93 -10.30
N PRO A 11 15.61 -10.68 -11.61
CA PRO A 11 15.55 -11.74 -12.61
C PRO A 11 16.85 -12.55 -12.66
N GLN A 12 16.74 -13.79 -13.15
CA GLN A 12 17.81 -14.78 -13.10
C GLN A 12 19.15 -14.27 -13.66
N ASP A 13 19.12 -13.46 -14.71
CA ASP A 13 20.36 -12.93 -15.33
C ASP A 13 21.02 -11.85 -14.48
N ALA A 14 20.23 -10.95 -13.88
CA ALA A 14 20.75 -9.93 -12.96
C ALA A 14 21.17 -10.56 -11.62
N LEU A 15 20.43 -11.55 -11.13
CA LEU A 15 20.80 -12.29 -9.93
C LEU A 15 22.15 -13.04 -10.08
N ARG A 16 22.42 -13.61 -11.26
CA ARG A 16 23.74 -14.21 -11.56
C ARG A 16 24.84 -13.17 -11.54
N GLN A 17 24.59 -11.96 -12.02
CA GLN A 17 25.56 -10.87 -11.94
C GLN A 17 25.85 -10.48 -10.50
N VAL A 18 24.85 -10.37 -9.64
CA VAL A 18 25.02 -10.15 -8.20
C VAL A 18 25.82 -11.29 -7.57
N GLN A 19 25.52 -12.54 -7.88
CA GLN A 19 26.24 -13.70 -7.36
C GLN A 19 27.71 -13.67 -7.76
N ASN A 20 28.06 -13.23 -8.97
CA ASN A 20 29.43 -13.14 -9.47
C ASN A 20 30.28 -12.02 -8.81
N VAL A 21 29.63 -11.06 -8.13
CA VAL A 21 30.33 -10.02 -7.35
C VAL A 21 31.01 -10.62 -6.13
N TYR A 22 30.44 -11.70 -5.58
CA TYR A 22 30.93 -12.38 -4.39
C TYR A 22 31.89 -13.52 -4.79
N ASN A 23 33.07 -13.53 -4.21
CA ASN A 23 34.13 -14.48 -4.54
C ASN A 23 34.75 -15.07 -3.25
N GLU A 24 35.84 -15.81 -3.37
CA GLU A 24 36.56 -16.38 -2.22
C GLU A 24 37.10 -15.33 -1.21
N GLN A 25 37.26 -14.08 -1.62
CA GLN A 25 37.72 -12.99 -0.74
C GLN A 25 36.63 -12.46 0.16
N PHE A 26 35.36 -12.48 -0.31
CA PHE A 26 34.16 -12.18 0.45
C PHE A 26 33.03 -13.09 -0.02
N PRO A 27 32.85 -14.26 0.61
CA PRO A 27 31.90 -15.27 0.18
C PRO A 27 30.43 -14.81 0.30
N ILE A 28 29.62 -15.23 -0.67
CA ILE A 28 28.20 -14.91 -0.73
C ILE A 28 27.42 -15.42 0.49
N GLU A 29 27.88 -16.51 1.09
CA GLU A 29 27.28 -17.05 2.32
C GLU A 29 27.40 -16.06 3.47
N VAL A 30 28.54 -15.38 3.61
CA VAL A 30 28.71 -14.32 4.63
C VAL A 30 27.72 -13.19 4.37
N ARG A 31 27.59 -12.74 3.11
CA ARG A 31 26.62 -11.72 2.72
C ARG A 31 25.20 -12.13 3.03
N HIS A 32 24.81 -13.37 2.71
CA HIS A 32 23.46 -13.89 2.91
C HIS A 32 23.09 -14.02 4.40
N TYR A 33 23.90 -14.70 5.18
CA TYR A 33 23.57 -15.03 6.57
C TYR A 33 23.78 -13.87 7.55
N LEU A 34 24.59 -12.87 7.18
CA LEU A 34 24.80 -11.66 7.95
C LEU A 34 24.22 -10.40 7.28
N ALA A 35 23.29 -10.56 6.34
CA ALA A 35 22.74 -9.45 5.56
C ALA A 35 22.26 -8.29 6.44
N GLY A 36 21.45 -8.56 7.46
CA GLY A 36 20.94 -7.54 8.38
C GLY A 36 22.05 -6.79 9.11
N TRP A 37 23.03 -7.52 9.65
CA TRP A 37 24.15 -6.93 10.37
C TRP A 37 25.05 -6.07 9.47
N ILE A 38 25.35 -6.56 8.25
CA ILE A 38 26.19 -5.84 7.28
C ILE A 38 25.50 -4.55 6.84
N GLU A 39 24.18 -4.57 6.60
CA GLU A 39 23.41 -3.42 6.16
C GLU A 39 23.19 -2.40 7.28
N GLU A 40 23.01 -2.83 8.52
CA GLU A 40 22.98 -1.94 9.68
C GLU A 40 24.27 -1.13 9.84
N LYS A 41 25.40 -1.70 9.43
CA LYS A 41 26.73 -1.07 9.50
C LYS A 41 27.16 -0.36 8.22
N ILE A 42 26.25 -0.18 7.23
CA ILE A 42 26.61 0.35 5.90
C ILE A 42 27.24 1.74 5.97
N HIS A 43 26.83 2.59 6.91
CA HIS A 43 27.44 3.90 7.13
C HIS A 43 28.88 3.78 7.60
N GLN A 44 29.16 2.86 8.52
CA GLN A 44 30.51 2.61 9.04
C GLN A 44 31.44 2.08 7.95
N TRP A 45 30.95 1.20 7.04
CA TRP A 45 31.72 0.75 5.88
C TRP A 45 32.07 1.91 4.93
N ASN A 46 31.18 2.90 4.78
CA ASN A 46 31.36 4.03 3.88
C ASN A 46 32.21 5.15 4.48
N GLU A 47 32.23 5.32 5.79
CA GLU A 47 33.06 6.32 6.50
C GLU A 47 34.56 5.98 6.48
N ILE A 48 34.92 4.70 6.33
CA ILE A 48 36.29 4.27 6.30
C ILE A 48 36.86 4.52 4.89
N ASP A 49 37.83 5.41 4.76
CA ASP A 49 38.57 5.60 3.54
C ASP A 49 39.70 4.54 3.46
N PRO A 50 39.63 3.61 2.49
CA PRO A 50 40.64 2.54 2.37
C PRO A 50 42.03 3.03 2.05
N ASP A 51 42.17 4.23 1.47
CA ASP A 51 43.46 4.82 1.07
C ASP A 51 44.08 5.66 2.19
N ASN A 52 43.36 5.87 3.30
CA ASN A 52 43.82 6.62 4.44
C ASN A 52 44.33 5.70 5.57
N PRO A 53 45.68 5.64 5.84
CA PRO A 53 46.22 4.79 6.89
C PRO A 53 45.73 5.11 8.30
N ALA A 54 45.23 6.36 8.55
CA ALA A 54 44.70 6.74 9.83
C ALA A 54 43.41 5.98 10.18
N HIS A 55 42.66 5.47 9.19
CA HIS A 55 41.46 4.67 9.38
C HIS A 55 41.75 3.17 9.67
N SER A 56 43.01 2.75 9.70
CA SER A 56 43.40 1.33 9.90
C SER A 56 42.90 0.76 11.22
N GLN A 57 42.92 1.52 12.30
CA GLN A 57 42.45 1.08 13.63
C GLN A 57 40.93 0.94 13.64
N TYR A 58 40.20 1.82 12.96
CA TYR A 58 38.73 1.75 12.85
C TYR A 58 38.33 0.57 11.96
N ALA A 59 39.03 0.36 10.84
CA ALA A 59 38.86 -0.81 9.98
C ALA A 59 39.10 -2.12 10.75
N HIS A 60 40.15 -2.19 11.56
CA HIS A 60 40.42 -3.35 12.40
C HIS A 60 39.27 -3.63 13.37
N THR A 61 38.67 -2.59 13.96
CA THR A 61 37.56 -2.76 14.90
C THR A 61 36.32 -3.33 14.21
N ILE A 62 35.90 -2.78 13.06
CA ILE A 62 34.73 -3.26 12.33
C ILE A 62 34.92 -4.66 11.74
N VAL A 63 36.11 -4.98 11.25
CA VAL A 63 36.48 -6.32 10.75
C VAL A 63 36.47 -7.33 11.89
N SER A 64 36.97 -6.97 13.06
CA SER A 64 36.89 -7.82 14.28
C SER A 64 35.45 -8.10 14.69
N GLN A 65 34.56 -7.10 14.67
CA GLN A 65 33.15 -7.27 14.93
C GLN A 65 32.46 -8.17 13.92
N LEU A 66 32.78 -8.03 12.61
CA LEU A 66 32.25 -8.91 11.58
C LEU A 66 32.64 -10.36 11.83
N ILE A 67 33.88 -10.63 12.15
CA ILE A 67 34.39 -11.98 12.45
C ILE A 67 33.68 -12.55 13.67
N GLN A 68 33.52 -11.76 14.72
CA GLN A 68 32.82 -12.18 15.94
C GLN A 68 31.35 -12.52 15.65
N GLU A 69 30.69 -11.74 14.79
CA GLU A 69 29.29 -12.00 14.41
C GLU A 69 29.15 -13.26 13.54
N MET A 70 30.13 -13.54 12.66
CA MET A 70 30.19 -14.80 11.91
C MET A 70 30.32 -16.00 12.83
N GLU A 71 31.16 -15.91 13.86
CA GLU A 71 31.34 -16.97 14.85
C GLU A 71 30.08 -17.17 15.72
N ASN A 72 29.46 -16.09 16.17
CA ASN A 72 28.20 -16.13 16.93
C ASN A 72 27.10 -16.80 16.09
N LYS A 73 26.99 -16.42 14.82
CA LYS A 73 26.02 -17.00 13.90
C LYS A 73 26.27 -18.49 13.67
N SER A 74 27.54 -18.86 13.46
CA SER A 74 27.94 -20.26 13.35
C SER A 74 27.59 -21.09 14.57
N LEU A 75 27.81 -20.54 15.77
CA LEU A 75 27.43 -21.19 17.05
C LEU A 75 25.92 -21.37 17.20
N SER A 76 25.13 -20.45 16.69
CA SER A 76 23.67 -20.55 16.73
C SER A 76 23.12 -21.72 15.89
N TYR A 77 23.91 -22.27 14.98
CA TYR A 77 23.54 -23.42 14.12
C TYR A 77 24.06 -24.77 14.59
N VAL A 78 24.65 -24.85 15.81
CA VAL A 78 25.24 -26.10 16.32
C VAL A 78 24.22 -27.24 16.46
N ASN A 79 22.96 -26.92 16.77
CA ASN A 79 21.90 -27.90 16.98
C ASN A 79 21.04 -28.15 15.72
N ASN A 80 21.43 -27.67 14.53
CA ASN A 80 20.69 -27.81 13.31
C ASN A 80 21.53 -28.55 12.26
N GLU A 81 21.20 -29.84 12.04
CA GLU A 81 21.93 -30.70 11.10
C GLU A 81 21.83 -30.22 9.65
N ASP A 82 20.71 -29.62 9.24
CA ASP A 82 20.49 -29.10 7.88
C ASP A 82 21.41 -27.92 7.56
N LEU A 83 21.89 -27.19 8.58
CA LEU A 83 22.77 -26.05 8.42
C LEU A 83 24.25 -26.35 8.71
N PHE A 84 24.63 -27.63 8.81
CA PHE A 84 26.01 -28.05 9.07
C PHE A 84 27.02 -27.47 8.05
N LEU A 85 26.68 -27.53 6.75
CA LEU A 85 27.53 -26.99 5.68
C LEU A 85 27.68 -25.47 5.78
N VAL A 86 26.59 -24.76 6.13
CA VAL A 86 26.60 -23.31 6.34
C VAL A 86 27.51 -22.93 7.50
N ARG A 87 27.39 -23.65 8.60
CA ARG A 87 28.23 -23.47 9.78
C ARG A 87 29.72 -23.65 9.44
N MET A 88 30.02 -24.69 8.69
CA MET A 88 31.41 -24.99 8.27
C MET A 88 31.96 -23.85 7.40
N ARG A 89 31.22 -23.37 6.41
CA ARG A 89 31.61 -22.26 5.52
C ARG A 89 31.75 -20.93 6.25
N LEU A 90 30.88 -20.62 7.19
CA LEU A 90 31.02 -19.40 8.01
C LEU A 90 32.30 -19.44 8.87
N ASN A 91 32.61 -20.59 9.45
CA ASN A 91 33.87 -20.78 10.21
C ASN A 91 35.11 -20.70 9.34
N GLU A 92 35.09 -21.28 8.16
CA GLU A 92 36.18 -21.18 7.17
C GLU A 92 36.42 -19.73 6.77
N ALA A 93 35.37 -18.99 6.42
CA ALA A 93 35.44 -17.58 6.08
C ALA A 93 35.92 -16.72 7.27
N ALA A 94 35.47 -16.98 8.49
CA ALA A 94 35.93 -16.28 9.69
C ALA A 94 37.45 -16.50 9.94
N ASN A 95 37.92 -17.73 9.78
CA ASN A 95 39.33 -18.05 9.87
C ASN A 95 40.16 -17.40 8.75
N LEU A 96 39.64 -17.38 7.52
CA LEU A 96 40.25 -16.68 6.41
C LEU A 96 40.41 -15.18 6.68
N PHE A 97 39.34 -14.54 7.21
CA PHE A 97 39.39 -13.12 7.52
C PHE A 97 40.33 -12.79 8.66
N LYS A 98 40.44 -13.66 9.70
CA LYS A 98 41.41 -13.52 10.78
C LYS A 98 42.85 -13.58 10.25
N THR A 99 43.15 -14.58 9.44
CA THR A 99 44.51 -14.83 8.99
C THR A 99 44.97 -13.87 7.89
N ARG A 100 44.10 -13.53 6.96
CA ARG A 100 44.42 -12.77 5.76
C ARG A 100 44.26 -11.26 5.90
N TYR A 101 43.32 -10.80 6.72
CA TYR A 101 42.95 -9.38 6.78
C TYR A 101 43.13 -8.75 8.16
N LEU A 102 42.62 -9.38 9.23
CA LEU A 102 42.57 -8.74 10.55
C LEU A 102 43.94 -8.25 11.05
N ASN A 103 44.95 -9.10 10.93
CA ASN A 103 46.29 -8.82 11.44
C ASN A 103 47.25 -8.21 10.39
N THR A 104 46.89 -8.20 9.13
CA THR A 104 47.79 -7.76 8.03
C THR A 104 47.27 -6.49 7.36
N ASN A 105 46.07 -6.48 6.85
CA ASN A 105 45.50 -5.34 6.14
C ASN A 105 43.96 -5.29 6.24
N PRO A 106 43.38 -4.79 7.35
CA PRO A 106 41.95 -4.71 7.53
C PRO A 106 41.28 -3.74 6.54
N LEU A 107 41.98 -2.71 6.07
CA LEU A 107 41.47 -1.76 5.07
C LEU A 107 41.18 -2.44 3.72
N ALA A 108 41.97 -3.46 3.34
CA ALA A 108 41.70 -4.21 2.12
C ALA A 108 40.35 -4.96 2.15
N LEU A 109 40.01 -5.57 3.29
CA LEU A 109 38.69 -6.23 3.42
C LEU A 109 37.54 -5.23 3.39
N VAL A 110 37.69 -4.08 4.05
CA VAL A 110 36.71 -3.01 3.98
C VAL A 110 36.50 -2.52 2.55
N SER A 111 37.58 -2.34 1.78
CA SER A 111 37.49 -1.97 0.36
C SER A 111 36.73 -3.01 -0.47
N ILE A 112 37.00 -4.30 -0.25
CA ILE A 112 36.32 -5.41 -0.94
C ILE A 112 34.84 -5.39 -0.61
N ILE A 113 34.47 -5.29 0.67
CA ILE A 113 33.07 -5.26 1.11
C ILE A 113 32.32 -4.05 0.50
N ARG A 114 32.93 -2.85 0.54
CA ARG A 114 32.34 -1.65 -0.08
C ARG A 114 32.12 -1.84 -1.57
N ASN A 115 33.10 -2.36 -2.29
CA ASN A 115 32.99 -2.60 -3.73
C ASN A 115 31.86 -3.62 -4.04
N CYS A 116 31.76 -4.70 -3.28
CA CYS A 116 30.69 -5.68 -3.42
C CYS A 116 29.31 -5.03 -3.17
N LEU A 117 29.14 -4.29 -2.07
CA LEU A 117 27.89 -3.63 -1.73
C LEU A 117 27.48 -2.54 -2.74
N ASN A 118 28.44 -1.74 -3.22
CA ASN A 118 28.19 -0.72 -4.24
C ASN A 118 27.82 -1.35 -5.58
N THR A 119 28.46 -2.44 -5.98
CA THR A 119 28.13 -3.15 -7.23
C THR A 119 26.76 -3.82 -7.12
N GLU A 120 26.45 -4.44 -5.96
CA GLU A 120 25.12 -4.99 -5.67
C GLU A 120 24.03 -3.91 -5.75
N LEU A 121 24.28 -2.74 -5.13
CA LEU A 121 23.35 -1.60 -5.16
C LEU A 121 23.12 -1.10 -6.58
N ASN A 122 24.20 -0.94 -7.37
CA ASN A 122 24.12 -0.49 -8.76
C ASN A 122 23.31 -1.45 -9.64
N LEU A 123 23.50 -2.76 -9.48
CA LEU A 123 22.76 -3.79 -10.23
C LEU A 123 21.27 -3.79 -9.87
N VAL A 124 20.94 -3.63 -8.58
CA VAL A 124 19.57 -3.50 -8.12
C VAL A 124 18.93 -2.24 -8.69
N GLN A 125 19.61 -1.10 -8.62
CA GLN A 125 19.12 0.18 -9.15
C GLN A 125 18.96 0.19 -10.66
N GLN A 126 19.91 -0.38 -11.41
CA GLN A 126 19.82 -0.53 -12.86
C GLN A 126 18.58 -1.33 -13.27
N HIS A 127 18.29 -2.40 -12.55
CA HIS A 127 17.15 -3.24 -12.86
C HIS A 127 15.81 -2.56 -12.46
N GLU A 128 15.77 -1.88 -11.33
CA GLU A 128 14.61 -1.10 -10.90
C GLU A 128 14.32 0.08 -11.85
N SER A 129 15.36 0.70 -12.41
CA SER A 129 15.19 1.77 -13.42
C SER A 129 14.78 1.24 -14.80
N MET A 130 15.09 0.00 -15.15
CA MET A 130 14.62 -0.64 -16.40
C MET A 130 13.14 -1.05 -16.33
N LEU A 131 12.61 -1.28 -15.14
CA LEU A 131 11.18 -1.56 -14.93
C LEU A 131 10.30 -0.30 -14.95
N GLY A 132 10.90 0.88 -14.75
CA GLY A 132 10.25 2.18 -14.91
C GLY A 132 10.78 2.87 -16.17
N GLY A 133 10.19 2.57 -17.34
CA GLY A 133 10.67 3.05 -18.63
C GLY A 133 10.80 4.57 -18.73
N VAL A 134 12.04 5.07 -18.59
CA VAL A 134 12.49 6.37 -19.14
C VAL A 134 13.95 6.21 -19.56
N GLY A 135 14.24 6.60 -20.81
CA GLY A 135 15.54 6.47 -21.44
C GLY A 135 16.66 7.34 -20.82
N PRO A 136 17.94 7.13 -21.25
CA PRO A 136 19.10 7.67 -20.58
C PRO A 136 19.31 9.15 -20.87
N GLY A 137 19.02 9.97 -19.89
CA GLY A 137 19.44 11.37 -19.81
C GLY A 137 20.21 11.57 -18.50
N VAL A 138 21.51 11.79 -18.64
CA VAL A 138 22.42 12.07 -17.53
C VAL A 138 21.97 13.35 -16.82
N ASN A 139 21.41 13.19 -15.62
CA ASN A 139 21.48 14.17 -14.53
C ASN A 139 21.52 13.36 -13.24
N MET A 140 22.49 13.67 -12.38
CA MET A 140 22.55 13.17 -11.00
C MET A 140 21.26 13.55 -10.31
N ILE A 141 20.26 12.65 -10.34
CA ILE A 141 19.07 12.75 -9.50
C ILE A 141 19.52 12.26 -8.13
N VAL A 142 19.88 13.19 -7.27
CA VAL A 142 19.96 12.95 -5.84
C VAL A 142 18.57 12.45 -5.45
N GLU A 143 18.48 11.21 -4.94
CA GLU A 143 17.17 10.63 -4.58
C GLU A 143 16.43 11.60 -3.65
N PRO A 144 15.12 11.82 -3.86
CA PRO A 144 14.31 12.72 -3.02
C PRO A 144 14.46 12.45 -1.50
N CYS A 145 14.68 11.20 -1.15
CA CYS A 145 14.95 10.76 0.22
C CYS A 145 16.21 11.38 0.84
N THR A 146 17.29 11.51 0.07
CA THR A 146 18.57 12.05 0.56
C THR A 146 18.47 13.54 0.86
N GLU A 147 17.74 14.30 0.03
CA GLU A 147 17.53 15.73 0.26
C GLU A 147 16.69 16.01 1.50
N ILE A 148 15.63 15.22 1.75
CA ILE A 148 14.80 15.37 2.96
C ILE A 148 15.64 15.11 4.21
N VAL A 149 16.46 14.06 4.22
CA VAL A 149 17.32 13.74 5.37
C VAL A 149 18.36 14.83 5.60
N GLN A 150 19.01 15.33 4.56
CA GLN A 150 19.97 16.42 4.66
C GLN A 150 19.35 17.70 5.20
N GLU A 151 18.14 18.06 4.73
CA GLU A 151 17.44 19.24 5.22
C GLU A 151 17.01 19.10 6.69
N LEU A 152 16.58 17.91 7.12
CA LEU A 152 16.31 17.61 8.52
C LEU A 152 17.55 17.78 9.40
N GLU A 153 18.72 17.32 8.95
CA GLU A 153 19.99 17.51 9.67
C GLU A 153 20.39 18.98 9.80
N VAL A 154 20.22 19.74 8.72
CA VAL A 154 20.45 21.19 8.73
C VAL A 154 19.55 21.89 9.73
N LEU A 155 18.26 21.55 9.75
CA LEU A 155 17.28 22.12 10.68
C LEU A 155 17.56 21.73 12.13
N HIS A 156 17.97 20.48 12.38
CA HIS A 156 18.42 20.04 13.72
C HIS A 156 19.63 20.84 14.21
N ARG A 157 20.63 21.06 13.36
CA ARG A 157 21.81 21.87 13.71
C ARG A 157 21.41 23.31 14.04
N ARG A 158 20.61 23.96 13.19
CA ARG A 158 20.10 25.32 13.43
C ARG A 158 19.32 25.44 14.75
N THR A 159 18.51 24.41 15.07
CA THR A 159 17.75 24.39 16.32
C THR A 159 18.66 24.29 17.55
N ARG A 160 19.79 23.59 17.47
CA ARG A 160 20.80 23.56 18.53
C ARG A 160 21.51 24.89 18.66
N GLU A 161 21.92 25.50 17.55
CA GLU A 161 22.56 26.80 17.51
C GLU A 161 21.67 27.89 18.17
N THR A 162 20.37 27.92 17.84
CA THR A 162 19.43 28.87 18.45
C THR A 162 19.17 28.57 19.94
N ALA A 163 19.25 27.32 20.39
CA ALA A 163 19.17 26.94 21.79
C ALA A 163 20.38 27.47 22.60
N ASP A 164 21.59 27.41 22.01
CA ASP A 164 22.80 27.90 22.62
C ASP A 164 22.80 29.45 22.71
N GLU A 165 22.34 30.11 21.66
CA GLU A 165 22.17 31.56 21.64
C GLU A 165 21.13 32.04 22.67
N LEU A 166 20.04 31.28 22.85
CA LEU A 166 19.04 31.60 23.86
C LEU A 166 19.61 31.50 25.28
N ARG A 167 20.44 30.49 25.57
CA ARG A 167 21.13 30.33 26.86
C ARG A 167 22.10 31.50 27.13
N GLN A 168 22.86 31.92 26.10
CA GLN A 168 23.73 33.09 26.21
C GLN A 168 22.94 34.36 26.48
N LEU A 169 21.83 34.55 25.78
CA LEU A 169 20.92 35.70 25.99
C LEU A 169 20.36 35.72 27.42
N GLU A 170 20.01 34.54 27.98
CA GLU A 170 19.55 34.42 29.37
C GLU A 170 20.63 34.87 30.37
N GLN A 171 21.87 34.40 30.21
CA GLN A 171 23.00 34.80 31.06
C GLN A 171 23.27 36.32 30.99
N GLU A 172 23.17 36.92 29.80
CA GLU A 172 23.34 38.36 29.64
C GLU A 172 22.21 39.15 30.29
N GLN A 173 20.97 38.68 30.24
CA GLN A 173 19.84 39.27 30.91
C GLN A 173 19.98 39.22 32.43
N GLU A 174 20.47 38.09 32.97
CA GLU A 174 20.77 37.97 34.39
C GLU A 174 21.89 38.99 34.81
N SER A 175 22.95 39.06 34.03
CA SER A 175 24.02 40.04 34.25
C SER A 175 23.54 41.50 34.19
N PHE A 176 22.62 41.77 33.25
CA PHE A 176 21.97 43.09 33.16
C PHE A 176 21.11 43.38 34.42
N ALA A 177 20.30 42.41 34.84
CA ALA A 177 19.45 42.57 36.03
C ALA A 177 20.26 42.87 37.32
N LEU A 178 21.38 42.15 37.49
CA LEU A 178 22.30 42.38 38.62
C LEU A 178 22.87 43.81 38.56
N GLN A 179 23.36 44.25 37.41
CA GLN A 179 23.94 45.58 37.24
C GLN A 179 22.90 46.70 37.40
N TYR A 180 21.67 46.50 36.93
CA TYR A 180 20.55 47.41 37.16
C TYR A 180 20.23 47.55 38.65
N HIS A 181 20.22 46.42 39.41
CA HIS A 181 20.01 46.43 40.84
C HIS A 181 21.12 47.19 41.59
N ASP A 182 22.37 47.03 41.16
CA ASP A 182 23.48 47.75 41.74
C ASP A 182 23.44 49.28 41.46
N CYS A 183 23.02 49.65 40.24
CA CYS A 183 22.76 51.09 39.94
C CYS A 183 21.59 51.64 40.76
N ALA A 184 20.54 50.88 41.02
CA ALA A 184 19.44 51.25 41.87
C ALA A 184 19.88 51.47 43.33
N LYS A 185 20.78 50.64 43.87
CA LYS A 185 21.39 50.79 45.18
C LYS A 185 22.22 52.09 45.25
N ILE A 186 23.02 52.37 44.21
CA ILE A 186 23.79 53.59 44.13
C ILE A 186 22.86 54.85 44.13
N ASN A 187 21.75 54.79 43.38
CA ASN A 187 20.76 55.86 43.37
C ASN A 187 20.09 56.05 44.73
N ALA A 188 19.69 54.95 45.42
CA ALA A 188 19.13 55.06 46.77
C ALA A 188 20.14 55.65 47.77
N HIS A 189 21.42 55.22 47.70
CA HIS A 189 22.48 55.73 48.54
C HIS A 189 22.76 57.26 48.27
N LEU A 190 22.76 57.64 46.99
CA LEU A 190 22.93 59.03 46.57
C LEU A 190 21.78 59.89 47.06
N SER A 191 20.53 59.48 47.00
CA SER A 191 19.35 60.13 47.55
C SER A 191 19.45 60.32 49.08
N HIS A 192 19.96 59.29 49.78
CA HIS A 192 20.15 59.35 51.24
C HIS A 192 21.21 60.35 51.64
N ILE A 193 22.35 60.44 50.94
CA ILE A 193 23.41 61.42 51.20
C ILE A 193 22.93 62.84 50.90
N GLN A 194 22.12 63.01 49.87
CA GLN A 194 21.54 64.33 49.51
C GLN A 194 20.54 64.84 50.55
N SER A 195 19.94 63.98 51.38
CA SER A 195 19.04 64.32 52.47
C SER A 195 19.77 64.66 53.79
N GLN A 196 21.09 64.43 53.89
CA GLN A 196 21.92 64.74 55.06
C GLN A 196 22.56 66.12 54.98
N GLU A 197 23.10 66.62 56.15
CA GLU A 197 23.79 67.88 56.18
C GLU A 197 25.04 67.95 55.29
N ARG A 198 25.29 69.09 54.61
CA ARG A 198 26.37 69.28 53.64
C ARG A 198 27.72 69.44 54.34
N THR A 199 28.33 68.32 54.72
CA THR A 199 29.72 68.28 55.19
C THR A 199 30.71 68.16 54.02
N PRO A 200 31.98 68.56 54.12
CA PRO A 200 32.99 68.39 53.07
C PRO A 200 33.13 66.88 52.68
N GLN A 201 33.09 66.00 53.68
CA GLN A 201 33.15 64.53 53.44
C GLN A 201 31.95 63.97 52.63
N ASN A 202 30.74 64.50 52.93
CA ASN A 202 29.55 64.12 52.19
C ASN A 202 29.59 64.56 50.72
N ARG A 203 30.26 65.68 50.41
CA ARG A 203 30.47 66.13 49.03
C ARG A 203 31.37 65.22 48.22
N ASP A 204 32.47 64.75 48.79
CA ASP A 204 33.41 63.87 48.09
C ASP A 204 32.75 62.47 47.84
N VAL A 205 31.99 62.00 48.80
CA VAL A 205 31.21 60.74 48.63
C VAL A 205 30.11 60.92 47.58
N GLU A 206 29.39 62.06 47.58
CA GLU A 206 28.37 62.35 46.57
C GLU A 206 28.99 62.45 45.17
N MET A 207 30.12 63.10 44.99
CA MET A 207 30.80 63.22 43.71
C MET A 207 31.28 61.88 43.20
N ASN A 208 31.81 61.00 44.07
CA ASN A 208 32.26 59.70 43.74
C ASN A 208 31.06 58.79 43.33
N LEU A 209 29.96 58.81 44.07
CA LEU A 209 28.73 58.09 43.74
C LEU A 209 28.09 58.54 42.42
N ARG A 210 28.09 59.86 42.13
CA ARG A 210 27.64 60.40 40.84
C ARG A 210 28.46 59.84 39.67
N LYS A 211 29.79 59.85 39.84
CA LYS A 211 30.69 59.30 38.80
C LYS A 211 30.47 57.80 38.58
N ARG A 212 30.30 57.06 39.66
CA ARG A 212 29.96 55.61 39.55
C ARG A 212 28.57 55.36 38.93
N LYS A 213 27.59 56.25 39.26
CA LYS A 213 26.27 56.19 38.64
C LYS A 213 26.35 56.42 37.13
N GLU A 214 27.03 57.46 36.69
CA GLU A 214 27.17 57.80 35.26
C GLU A 214 27.82 56.68 34.44
N VAL A 215 28.93 56.13 34.98
CA VAL A 215 29.58 54.96 34.35
C VAL A 215 28.64 53.73 34.31
N GLY A 216 27.90 53.43 35.39
CA GLY A 216 26.93 52.39 35.46
C GLY A 216 25.77 52.55 34.48
N GLU A 217 25.25 53.77 34.35
CA GLU A 217 24.17 54.13 33.40
C GLU A 217 24.62 53.94 31.92
N GLN A 218 25.87 54.42 31.62
CA GLN A 218 26.45 54.16 30.27
C GLN A 218 26.62 52.71 29.94
N GLN A 219 27.10 51.87 30.89
CA GLN A 219 27.22 50.42 30.72
C GLN A 219 25.86 49.74 30.55
N LEU A 220 24.84 50.17 31.33
CA LEU A 220 23.48 49.68 31.20
C LEU A 220 22.89 50.00 29.82
N ALA A 221 23.08 51.25 29.34
CA ALA A 221 22.60 51.66 28.02
C ALA A 221 23.23 50.82 26.90
N GLN A 222 24.53 50.51 26.97
CA GLN A 222 25.21 49.64 26.02
C GLN A 222 24.65 48.21 26.07
N LYS A 223 24.43 47.66 27.29
CA LYS A 223 23.86 46.33 27.46
C LYS A 223 22.42 46.26 26.94
N VAL A 224 21.58 47.25 27.17
CA VAL A 224 20.22 47.34 26.61
C VAL A 224 20.25 47.23 25.08
N SER A 225 21.11 48.03 24.44
CA SER A 225 21.27 48.00 22.99
C SER A 225 21.73 46.61 22.49
N GLY A 226 22.72 46.00 23.17
CA GLY A 226 23.22 44.67 22.84
C GLY A 226 22.16 43.55 23.00
N LEU A 227 21.42 43.56 24.13
CA LEU A 227 20.33 42.64 24.37
C LEU A 227 19.22 42.72 23.32
N LEU A 228 18.85 43.97 22.96
CA LEU A 228 17.84 44.22 21.94
C LEU A 228 18.27 43.68 20.58
N GLN A 229 19.51 43.95 20.15
CA GLN A 229 20.06 43.48 18.90
C GLN A 229 20.08 41.94 18.85
N ARG A 230 20.49 41.28 19.94
CA ARG A 230 20.50 39.80 20.00
C ARG A 230 19.10 39.21 19.99
N ARG A 231 18.13 39.78 20.71
CA ARG A 231 16.73 39.37 20.67
C ARG A 231 16.17 39.41 19.24
N MET A 232 16.43 40.54 18.53
CA MET A 232 15.99 40.68 17.13
C MET A 232 16.67 39.66 16.21
N ALA A 233 17.97 39.46 16.35
CA ALA A 233 18.73 38.48 15.55
C ALA A 233 18.24 37.05 15.78
N LEU A 234 17.95 36.69 17.06
CA LEU A 234 17.40 35.37 17.39
C LEU A 234 15.98 35.17 16.83
N ALA A 235 15.12 36.18 16.90
CA ALA A 235 13.78 36.14 16.32
C ALA A 235 13.83 35.93 14.78
N GLU A 236 14.74 36.65 14.08
CA GLU A 236 14.91 36.47 12.63
C GLU A 236 15.46 35.08 12.27
N LYS A 237 16.34 34.48 13.09
CA LYS A 237 16.81 33.11 12.93
C LYS A 237 15.66 32.10 13.07
N HIS A 238 14.78 32.29 14.06
CA HIS A 238 13.58 31.47 14.21
C HIS A 238 12.65 31.63 13.03
N LYS A 239 12.44 32.83 12.51
CA LYS A 239 11.65 33.03 11.29
C LYS A 239 12.21 32.23 10.10
N GLY A 240 13.51 32.38 9.82
CA GLY A 240 14.16 31.63 8.73
C GLY A 240 14.12 30.11 8.94
N THR A 241 14.09 29.64 10.20
CA THR A 241 13.91 28.20 10.49
C THR A 241 12.47 27.76 10.24
N ILE A 242 11.47 28.56 10.62
CA ILE A 242 10.04 28.28 10.37
C ILE A 242 9.75 28.23 8.87
N ASP A 243 10.31 29.14 8.07
CA ASP A 243 10.12 29.15 6.63
C ASP A 243 10.64 27.85 5.97
N ARG A 244 11.84 27.40 6.39
CA ARG A 244 12.40 26.12 5.92
C ARG A 244 11.59 24.92 6.39
N LEU A 245 11.14 24.91 7.65
CA LEU A 245 10.26 23.86 8.19
C LEU A 245 8.96 23.76 7.39
N ASN A 246 8.37 24.90 7.03
CA ASN A 246 7.16 24.95 6.23
C ASN A 246 7.37 24.30 4.85
N SER A 247 8.46 24.65 4.16
CA SER A 247 8.79 24.09 2.84
C SER A 247 9.05 22.58 2.91
N LEU A 248 9.80 22.12 3.92
CA LEU A 248 10.08 20.70 4.10
C LEU A 248 8.83 19.92 4.49
N GLN A 249 7.99 20.47 5.36
CA GLN A 249 6.72 19.85 5.75
C GLN A 249 5.77 19.69 4.55
N GLN A 250 5.66 20.70 3.70
CA GLN A 250 4.87 20.60 2.46
C GLN A 250 5.37 19.47 1.58
N ARG A 251 6.68 19.36 1.37
CA ARG A 251 7.25 18.27 0.59
C ARG A 251 6.92 16.88 1.17
N ILE A 252 7.06 16.70 2.48
CA ILE A 252 6.78 15.42 3.13
C ILE A 252 5.29 15.09 3.12
N LEU A 253 4.42 16.06 3.43
CA LEU A 253 2.97 15.82 3.57
C LEU A 253 2.23 15.83 2.23
N ASP A 254 2.54 16.80 1.34
CA ASP A 254 1.76 17.05 0.13
C ASP A 254 2.33 16.30 -1.10
N GLU A 255 3.58 15.79 -1.01
CA GLU A 255 4.16 14.95 -2.05
C GLU A 255 4.31 13.51 -1.58
N GLU A 256 5.19 13.21 -0.61
CA GLU A 256 5.53 11.83 -0.25
C GLU A 256 4.37 11.08 0.42
N LEU A 257 3.69 11.68 1.40
CA LEU A 257 2.55 11.04 2.07
C LEU A 257 1.34 10.92 1.14
N ILE A 258 1.10 11.92 0.28
CA ILE A 258 0.01 11.85 -0.70
C ILE A 258 0.32 10.80 -1.77
N ASN A 259 1.55 10.69 -2.25
CA ASN A 259 1.96 9.63 -3.16
C ASN A 259 1.76 8.24 -2.54
N TRP A 260 2.13 8.07 -1.26
CA TRP A 260 1.88 6.83 -0.54
C TRP A 260 0.37 6.49 -0.46
N LYS A 261 -0.48 7.47 -0.14
CA LYS A 261 -1.95 7.29 -0.14
C LYS A 261 -2.48 6.93 -1.53
N ARG A 262 -1.90 7.50 -2.59
CA ARG A 262 -2.24 7.17 -3.97
C ARG A 262 -1.84 5.74 -4.34
N GLU A 263 -0.63 5.32 -3.96
CA GLU A 263 -0.17 3.94 -4.13
C GLU A 263 -1.09 2.96 -3.39
N GLN A 264 -1.48 3.26 -2.15
CA GLN A 264 -2.44 2.47 -1.37
C GLN A 264 -3.80 2.37 -2.08
N GLN A 265 -4.31 3.45 -2.67
CA GLN A 265 -5.55 3.47 -3.44
C GLN A 265 -5.44 2.56 -4.68
N MET A 266 -4.33 2.63 -5.42
CA MET A 266 -4.08 1.80 -6.59
C MET A 266 -3.90 0.32 -6.23
N ALA A 267 -3.41 0.02 -5.04
CA ALA A 267 -3.32 -1.34 -4.52
C ALA A 267 -4.70 -2.01 -4.38
N GLY A 268 -5.79 -1.26 -4.19
CA GLY A 268 -7.16 -1.75 -4.25
C GLY A 268 -7.55 -2.35 -5.63
N ASN A 269 -6.81 -2.01 -6.68
CA ASN A 269 -6.92 -2.60 -8.01
C ASN A 269 -5.84 -3.66 -8.29
N GLY A 270 -5.03 -4.02 -7.27
CA GLY A 270 -4.01 -5.06 -7.39
C GLY A 270 -2.62 -4.57 -7.81
N ARG A 271 -2.37 -3.25 -7.83
CA ARG A 271 -1.01 -2.74 -8.04
C ARG A 271 -0.12 -3.12 -6.86
N PRO A 272 1.12 -3.58 -7.07
CA PRO A 272 2.06 -3.84 -5.97
C PRO A 272 2.22 -2.59 -5.09
N PHE A 273 2.21 -2.77 -3.79
CA PHE A 273 2.25 -1.69 -2.81
C PHE A 273 3.38 -1.92 -1.80
N ASN A 274 4.28 -0.93 -1.67
CA ASN A 274 5.39 -0.98 -0.71
C ASN A 274 4.96 -0.42 0.64
N GLN A 275 4.61 -1.28 1.58
CA GLN A 275 4.21 -0.89 2.94
C GLN A 275 5.36 -0.24 3.72
N ASN A 276 6.62 -0.61 3.47
CA ASN A 276 7.79 -0.10 4.22
C ASN A 276 8.06 1.39 3.98
N LYS A 277 7.57 1.96 2.86
CA LYS A 277 7.68 3.40 2.59
C LYS A 277 7.02 4.26 3.68
N LEU A 278 5.97 3.74 4.33
CA LEU A 278 5.31 4.44 5.43
C LEU A 278 6.19 4.60 6.66
N ASP A 279 7.04 3.63 6.96
CA ASP A 279 7.94 3.70 8.11
C ASP A 279 9.00 4.79 7.90
N GLN A 280 9.49 4.94 6.68
CA GLN A 280 10.39 6.05 6.32
C GLN A 280 9.70 7.42 6.43
N ILE A 281 8.47 7.55 5.93
CA ILE A 281 7.69 8.78 6.08
C ILE A 281 7.44 9.08 7.57
N GLN A 282 7.21 8.07 8.40
CA GLN A 282 7.08 8.24 9.84
C GLN A 282 8.36 8.83 10.45
N GLU A 283 9.53 8.30 10.12
CA GLU A 283 10.81 8.80 10.63
C GLU A 283 10.99 10.30 10.31
N TRP A 284 10.66 10.71 9.08
CA TRP A 284 10.71 12.12 8.70
C TRP A 284 9.71 12.99 9.48
N CYS A 285 8.47 12.51 9.62
CA CYS A 285 7.43 13.20 10.39
C CYS A 285 7.78 13.31 11.88
N GLU A 286 8.39 12.29 12.47
CA GLU A 286 8.87 12.29 13.84
C GLU A 286 10.00 13.29 14.05
N ALA A 287 10.97 13.35 13.12
CA ALA A 287 12.05 14.34 13.15
C ALA A 287 11.52 15.77 13.01
N LEU A 288 10.58 16.00 12.07
CA LEU A 288 9.89 17.28 11.95
C LEU A 288 9.17 17.68 13.23
N ALA A 289 8.40 16.77 13.83
CA ALA A 289 7.65 17.04 15.05
C ALA A 289 8.57 17.45 16.21
N GLU A 290 9.71 16.78 16.35
CA GLU A 290 10.73 17.10 17.35
C GLU A 290 11.32 18.50 17.12
N ILE A 291 11.73 18.82 15.89
CA ILE A 291 12.32 20.13 15.56
C ILE A 291 11.29 21.25 15.78
N ILE A 292 10.05 21.08 15.32
CA ILE A 292 8.97 22.05 15.50
C ILE A 292 8.68 22.27 16.99
N TRP A 293 8.62 21.19 17.76
CA TRP A 293 8.37 21.27 19.21
C TRP A 293 9.47 22.01 19.94
N LEU A 294 10.74 21.73 19.65
CA LEU A 294 11.90 22.39 20.24
C LEU A 294 11.93 23.89 19.88
N ASN A 295 11.72 24.25 18.62
CA ASN A 295 11.68 25.65 18.21
C ASN A 295 10.51 26.42 18.88
N ARG A 296 9.34 25.78 18.96
CA ARG A 296 8.19 26.36 19.68
C ARG A 296 8.51 26.62 21.15
N HIS A 297 9.19 25.69 21.80
CA HIS A 297 9.63 25.89 23.18
C HIS A 297 10.61 27.07 23.31
N GLN A 298 11.61 27.18 22.44
CA GLN A 298 12.56 28.28 22.42
C GLN A 298 11.87 29.64 22.19
N ILE A 299 10.92 29.72 21.26
CA ILE A 299 10.16 30.96 21.01
C ILE A 299 9.37 31.38 22.27
N LYS A 300 8.75 30.45 22.97
CA LYS A 300 8.05 30.71 24.23
C LYS A 300 9.00 31.19 25.34
N GLU A 301 10.18 30.60 25.41
CA GLU A 301 11.20 31.07 26.36
C GLU A 301 11.65 32.49 25.99
N CYS A 302 11.80 32.84 24.71
CA CYS A 302 12.06 34.19 24.28
C CYS A 302 10.93 35.16 24.73
N GLU A 303 9.66 34.79 24.58
CA GLU A 303 8.51 35.58 25.06
C GLU A 303 8.56 35.75 26.59
N ARG A 304 8.89 34.68 27.33
CA ARG A 304 9.03 34.75 28.79
C ARG A 304 10.18 35.69 29.23
N HIS A 305 11.32 35.63 28.54
CA HIS A 305 12.45 36.50 28.81
C HIS A 305 12.13 37.95 28.47
N GLN A 306 11.36 38.24 27.43
CA GLN A 306 10.91 39.56 27.09
C GLN A 306 9.95 40.12 28.13
N THR A 307 9.06 39.29 28.69
CA THR A 307 8.15 39.70 29.77
C THR A 307 8.88 40.00 31.07
N LYS A 308 9.97 39.28 31.40
CA LYS A 308 10.79 39.54 32.60
C LYS A 308 11.53 40.89 32.54
N ILE A 309 12.05 41.24 31.36
CA ILE A 309 12.78 42.49 31.12
C ILE A 309 12.18 43.15 29.87
N PRO A 310 11.15 44.00 30.04
CA PRO A 310 10.45 44.60 28.90
C PRO A 310 11.32 45.72 28.29
N ILE A 311 12.03 45.39 27.21
CA ILE A 311 12.76 46.32 26.36
C ILE A 311 12.01 46.42 25.06
N ALA A 312 11.46 47.59 24.73
CA ALA A 312 10.70 47.79 23.50
C ALA A 312 11.62 47.75 22.26
N PRO A 313 11.28 47.01 21.20
CA PRO A 313 12.03 47.03 19.96
C PRO A 313 11.89 48.36 19.23
N PRO A 314 12.91 48.79 18.48
CA PRO A 314 12.79 49.98 17.64
C PRO A 314 11.75 49.73 16.55
N GLY A 315 10.71 50.59 16.51
CA GLY A 315 9.60 50.43 15.56
C GLY A 315 8.34 49.71 16.09
N GLY A 316 8.34 49.27 17.35
CA GLY A 316 7.12 48.82 18.07
C GLY A 316 6.51 47.48 17.62
N VAL A 317 7.10 46.72 16.67
CA VAL A 317 6.56 45.44 16.20
C VAL A 317 7.30 44.28 16.88
N ASP A 318 6.58 43.56 17.72
CA ASP A 318 7.04 42.30 18.29
C ASP A 318 6.75 41.13 17.36
N MET A 319 7.79 40.40 16.90
CA MET A 319 7.68 39.26 16.01
C MET A 319 7.32 37.97 16.74
N LEU A 320 7.61 37.85 18.04
CA LEU A 320 7.50 36.57 18.77
C LEU A 320 6.07 36.01 18.79
N PRO A 321 4.99 36.77 19.03
CA PRO A 321 3.63 36.25 19.00
C PRO A 321 3.26 35.68 17.62
N THR A 322 3.71 36.35 16.54
CA THR A 322 3.48 35.90 15.17
C THR A 322 4.24 34.60 14.89
N LEU A 323 5.50 34.48 15.31
CA LEU A 323 6.30 33.26 15.16
C LEU A 323 5.71 32.12 15.97
N ASN A 324 5.24 32.36 17.19
CA ASN A 324 4.58 31.32 18.01
C ASN A 324 3.28 30.82 17.38
N SER A 325 2.49 31.72 16.78
CA SER A 325 1.30 31.35 16.01
C SER A 325 1.66 30.49 14.78
N HIS A 326 2.70 30.88 14.04
CA HIS A 326 3.13 30.11 12.83
C HIS A 326 3.65 28.75 13.19
N ILE A 327 4.54 28.60 14.17
CA ILE A 327 5.09 27.31 14.57
C ILE A 327 4.00 26.37 15.15
N THR A 328 3.03 26.93 15.88
CA THR A 328 1.90 26.18 16.41
C THR A 328 0.98 25.69 15.28
N ARG A 329 0.77 26.50 14.24
CA ARG A 329 0.02 26.11 13.05
C ARG A 329 0.73 24.99 12.26
N LEU A 330 2.07 25.06 12.11
CA LEU A 330 2.86 23.98 11.50
C LEU A 330 2.69 22.67 12.28
N LEU A 331 2.79 22.71 13.60
CA LEU A 331 2.57 21.55 14.43
C LEU A 331 1.17 20.97 14.26
N SER A 332 0.15 21.83 14.26
CA SER A 332 -1.25 21.42 14.08
C SER A 332 -1.47 20.75 12.72
N SER A 333 -0.94 21.32 11.65
CA SER A 333 -1.01 20.75 10.31
C SER A 333 -0.30 19.39 10.24
N LEU A 334 0.91 19.27 10.82
CA LEU A 334 1.65 18.01 10.87
C LEU A 334 0.87 16.93 11.62
N VAL A 335 0.35 17.23 12.81
CA VAL A 335 -0.40 16.26 13.64
C VAL A 335 -1.67 15.80 12.95
N THR A 336 -2.45 16.72 12.37
CA THR A 336 -3.71 16.36 11.70
C THR A 336 -3.50 15.58 10.41
N SER A 337 -2.46 15.88 9.64
CA SER A 337 -2.17 15.19 8.38
C SER A 337 -1.56 13.79 8.57
N THR A 338 -0.95 13.52 9.72
CA THR A 338 -0.27 12.25 10.03
C THR A 338 -1.12 11.23 10.77
N PHE A 339 -2.39 11.52 11.01
CA PHE A 339 -3.38 10.54 11.46
C PHE A 339 -3.98 9.83 10.24
N ILE A 340 -3.52 8.62 9.96
CA ILE A 340 -3.76 7.93 8.69
C ILE A 340 -4.32 6.53 8.89
N ILE A 341 -4.95 5.99 7.85
CA ILE A 341 -5.36 4.58 7.79
C ILE A 341 -4.24 3.79 7.13
N GLU A 342 -3.51 3.02 7.94
CA GLU A 342 -2.43 2.15 7.48
C GLU A 342 -2.97 0.93 6.72
N LYS A 343 -3.98 0.26 7.28
CA LYS A 343 -4.70 -0.83 6.61
C LYS A 343 -6.14 -0.40 6.35
N GLN A 344 -6.49 -0.29 5.07
CA GLN A 344 -7.84 0.08 4.64
C GLN A 344 -8.85 -1.01 4.97
N PRO A 345 -10.10 -0.66 5.30
CA PRO A 345 -11.19 -1.62 5.36
C PRO A 345 -11.48 -2.19 3.97
N PRO A 346 -12.13 -3.36 3.85
CA PRO A 346 -12.60 -3.87 2.56
C PRO A 346 -13.48 -2.85 1.84
N GLN A 347 -13.18 -2.57 0.58
CA GLN A 347 -13.94 -1.57 -0.18
C GLN A 347 -15.31 -2.09 -0.67
N VAL A 348 -15.50 -3.41 -0.77
CA VAL A 348 -16.80 -4.03 -0.94
C VAL A 348 -17.15 -4.75 0.35
N MET A 349 -18.15 -4.24 1.06
CA MET A 349 -18.54 -4.73 2.38
C MET A 349 -19.91 -5.38 2.33
N LYS A 350 -20.05 -6.57 2.88
CA LYS A 350 -21.34 -7.20 3.12
C LYS A 350 -21.82 -6.91 4.54
N THR A 351 -23.08 -6.54 4.70
CA THR A 351 -23.69 -6.36 6.04
C THR A 351 -23.55 -7.64 6.87
N ASN A 352 -23.38 -7.48 8.18
CA ASN A 352 -23.21 -8.55 9.16
C ASN A 352 -21.95 -9.41 8.99
N THR A 353 -20.97 -9.00 8.17
CA THR A 353 -19.65 -9.63 8.13
C THR A 353 -18.63 -8.83 8.95
N ARG A 354 -17.67 -9.54 9.55
CA ARG A 354 -16.57 -8.91 10.29
C ARG A 354 -15.53 -8.36 9.31
N PHE A 355 -14.94 -7.24 9.65
CA PHE A 355 -13.86 -6.64 8.87
C PHE A 355 -12.81 -5.99 9.76
N THR A 356 -11.66 -5.70 9.19
CA THR A 356 -10.51 -5.15 9.88
C THR A 356 -10.09 -3.81 9.27
N ALA A 357 -9.51 -2.93 10.08
CA ALA A 357 -8.80 -1.73 9.64
C ALA A 357 -7.75 -1.36 10.68
N THR A 358 -6.67 -0.69 10.26
CA THR A 358 -5.64 -0.20 11.17
C THR A 358 -5.43 1.28 10.95
N VAL A 359 -5.40 2.05 12.03
CA VAL A 359 -5.11 3.49 12.04
C VAL A 359 -3.82 3.73 12.80
N ARG A 360 -2.99 4.63 12.29
CA ARG A 360 -1.68 4.97 12.83
C ARG A 360 -1.51 6.49 12.92
N LEU A 361 -0.88 6.97 14.00
CA LEU A 361 -0.45 8.36 14.15
C LEU A 361 1.08 8.41 14.02
N LEU A 362 1.57 8.96 12.91
CA LEU A 362 2.99 8.91 12.56
C LEU A 362 3.90 9.69 13.52
N VAL A 363 3.38 10.72 14.20
CA VAL A 363 4.15 11.56 15.13
C VAL A 363 3.94 11.20 16.60
N GLY A 364 3.18 10.14 16.88
CA GLY A 364 2.73 9.81 18.24
C GLY A 364 3.84 9.49 19.22
N GLY A 365 4.92 8.86 18.75
CA GLY A 365 6.07 8.49 19.57
C GLY A 365 6.85 9.70 20.11
N LYS A 366 7.09 10.70 19.27
CA LYS A 366 7.90 11.89 19.62
C LYS A 366 7.15 12.95 20.41
N LEU A 367 5.83 13.03 20.25
CA LEU A 367 5.00 13.99 20.98
C LEU A 367 4.47 13.46 22.32
N ASN A 368 4.93 12.29 22.76
CA ASN A 368 4.54 11.62 24.02
C ASN A 368 3.01 11.43 24.16
N VAL A 369 2.31 11.24 23.04
CA VAL A 369 0.87 10.98 23.03
C VAL A 369 0.52 9.65 23.71
N ASN A 370 1.47 8.74 23.78
CA ASN A 370 1.39 7.44 24.45
C ASN A 370 1.20 7.51 25.97
N MET A 371 1.47 8.65 26.60
CA MET A 371 1.27 8.82 28.04
C MET A 371 -0.21 8.77 28.47
N THR A 372 -1.10 9.21 27.58
CA THR A 372 -2.56 9.09 27.70
C THR A 372 -3.08 8.55 26.37
N PRO A 373 -3.13 7.21 26.18
CA PRO A 373 -3.44 6.60 24.91
C PRO A 373 -4.78 7.09 24.33
N PRO A 374 -4.80 7.63 23.10
CA PRO A 374 -6.00 8.16 22.50
C PRO A 374 -7.01 7.07 22.17
N GLN A 375 -8.29 7.35 22.38
CA GLN A 375 -9.36 6.50 21.91
C GLN A 375 -9.77 6.90 20.49
N VAL A 376 -9.86 5.95 19.58
CA VAL A 376 -10.33 6.13 18.21
C VAL A 376 -11.74 5.59 18.09
N ARG A 377 -12.63 6.38 17.51
CA ARG A 377 -14.01 5.99 17.18
C ARG A 377 -14.19 5.94 15.68
N VAL A 378 -14.92 4.92 15.20
CA VAL A 378 -15.21 4.70 13.79
C VAL A 378 -16.68 4.87 13.52
N SER A 379 -17.05 5.57 12.48
CA SER A 379 -18.41 5.71 11.99
C SER A 379 -18.45 5.60 10.47
N ILE A 380 -19.57 5.18 9.90
CA ILE A 380 -19.79 5.18 8.45
C ILE A 380 -20.55 6.43 8.05
N ILE A 381 -20.08 7.11 7.01
CA ILE A 381 -20.64 8.36 6.51
C ILE A 381 -20.96 8.26 5.02
N SER A 382 -22.00 8.96 4.60
CA SER A 382 -22.41 9.13 3.21
C SER A 382 -21.58 10.22 2.52
N GLU A 383 -21.74 10.33 1.20
CA GLU A 383 -21.14 11.39 0.39
C GLU A 383 -21.54 12.79 0.88
N ALA A 384 -22.81 13.02 1.19
CA ALA A 384 -23.29 14.32 1.70
C ALA A 384 -22.63 14.68 3.02
N GLN A 385 -22.46 13.71 3.94
CA GLN A 385 -21.80 13.92 5.22
C GLN A 385 -20.29 14.15 5.07
N ALA A 386 -19.63 13.45 4.14
CA ALA A 386 -18.22 13.68 3.86
C ALA A 386 -17.97 15.09 3.31
N ASN A 387 -18.85 15.57 2.41
CA ASN A 387 -18.79 16.92 1.86
C ASN A 387 -19.05 18.00 2.93
N ALA A 388 -19.99 17.79 3.84
CA ALA A 388 -20.27 18.69 4.96
C ALA A 388 -19.05 18.77 5.92
N LEU A 389 -18.44 17.63 6.22
CA LEU A 389 -17.24 17.56 7.09
C LEU A 389 -16.09 18.41 6.54
N LEU A 390 -15.84 18.37 5.23
CA LEU A 390 -14.76 19.15 4.60
C LEU A 390 -15.04 20.66 4.55
N LYS A 391 -16.33 21.04 4.51
CA LYS A 391 -16.75 22.46 4.54
C LYS A 391 -16.79 23.05 5.95
N ASN A 392 -16.40 22.28 6.98
CA ASN A 392 -16.60 22.61 8.40
C ASN A 392 -18.06 22.94 8.77
N ASP A 393 -19.02 22.48 7.97
CA ASP A 393 -20.41 22.55 8.30
C ASP A 393 -20.69 21.62 9.50
N GLN A 394 -21.44 22.11 10.49
CA GLN A 394 -21.80 21.27 11.63
C GLN A 394 -22.61 20.10 11.13
N MET A 395 -22.00 18.91 11.18
CA MET A 395 -22.75 17.67 10.95
C MET A 395 -23.91 17.65 11.94
N ASN A 396 -25.12 17.55 11.42
CA ASN A 396 -26.30 17.34 12.26
C ASN A 396 -26.02 16.13 13.17
N LYS A 397 -25.86 16.39 14.47
CA LYS A 397 -25.43 15.42 15.49
C LYS A 397 -26.37 14.20 15.64
N GLY A 398 -27.45 14.11 14.83
CA GLY A 398 -28.48 13.08 14.91
C GLY A 398 -28.51 12.04 13.79
N GLU A 399 -27.89 12.25 12.64
CA GLU A 399 -28.01 11.33 11.52
C GLU A 399 -26.74 10.51 11.28
N GLN A 400 -26.75 9.26 11.72
CA GLN A 400 -25.73 8.28 11.33
C GLN A 400 -26.16 7.56 10.06
N SER A 401 -25.24 7.45 9.07
CA SER A 401 -25.48 6.68 7.84
C SER A 401 -25.50 5.17 8.05
N GLY A 402 -25.09 4.70 9.23
CA GLY A 402 -25.12 3.28 9.57
C GLY A 402 -24.63 3.00 10.99
N GLU A 403 -24.76 1.74 11.39
CA GLU A 403 -24.33 1.25 12.71
C GLU A 403 -23.19 0.25 12.55
N ILE A 404 -22.05 0.54 13.19
CA ILE A 404 -20.88 -0.35 13.25
C ILE A 404 -20.73 -0.82 14.70
N LEU A 405 -20.66 -2.12 14.89
CA LEU A 405 -20.32 -2.76 16.17
C LEU A 405 -18.80 -2.82 16.35
N ASN A 406 -18.34 -2.81 17.60
CA ASN A 406 -16.92 -2.83 17.98
C ASN A 406 -16.10 -1.69 17.31
N ASN A 407 -16.71 -0.51 17.24
CA ASN A 407 -16.24 0.65 16.50
C ASN A 407 -15.36 1.61 17.34
N THR A 408 -14.92 1.21 18.51
CA THR A 408 -14.02 1.98 19.38
C THR A 408 -12.81 1.14 19.74
N GLY A 409 -11.64 1.78 19.77
CA GLY A 409 -10.39 1.14 20.15
C GLY A 409 -9.41 2.18 20.70
N THR A 410 -8.50 1.75 21.56
CA THR A 410 -7.45 2.59 22.14
C THR A 410 -6.18 2.39 21.35
N MET A 411 -5.46 3.46 21.02
CA MET A 411 -4.17 3.37 20.35
C MET A 411 -3.13 2.81 21.32
N GLU A 412 -2.29 1.91 20.85
CA GLU A 412 -1.21 1.30 21.58
C GLU A 412 0.13 1.67 20.96
N TYR A 413 1.12 1.95 21.81
CA TYR A 413 2.47 2.22 21.37
C TYR A 413 3.30 0.95 21.37
N HIS A 414 3.72 0.51 20.20
CA HIS A 414 4.55 -0.67 20.00
C HIS A 414 6.02 -0.29 20.04
N GLN A 415 6.72 -0.59 21.14
CA GLN A 415 8.13 -0.22 21.35
C GLN A 415 9.06 -0.79 20.27
N GLY A 416 8.84 -2.03 19.82
CA GLY A 416 9.67 -2.69 18.80
C GLY A 416 9.65 -2.02 17.44
N THR A 417 8.50 -1.47 17.03
CA THR A 417 8.30 -0.78 15.75
C THR A 417 8.21 0.74 15.88
N ARG A 418 8.22 1.28 17.12
CA ARG A 418 8.03 2.71 17.45
C ARG A 418 6.73 3.29 16.88
N GLN A 419 5.70 2.48 16.73
CA GLN A 419 4.43 2.87 16.10
C GLN A 419 3.34 3.09 17.15
N LEU A 420 2.60 4.19 17.02
CA LEU A 420 1.37 4.42 17.76
C LEU A 420 0.18 4.11 16.85
N SER A 421 -0.49 3.00 17.08
CA SER A 421 -1.56 2.52 16.20
C SER A 421 -2.68 1.82 16.95
N VAL A 422 -3.82 1.65 16.27
CA VAL A 422 -4.93 0.82 16.72
C VAL A 422 -5.41 -0.08 15.60
N SER A 423 -5.49 -1.38 15.87
CA SER A 423 -6.00 -2.38 14.92
C SER A 423 -7.38 -2.84 15.33
N PHE A 424 -8.36 -2.50 14.52
CA PHE A 424 -9.74 -2.99 14.65
C PHE A 424 -9.85 -4.34 13.95
N ARG A 425 -10.00 -5.43 14.70
CA ARG A 425 -10.03 -6.80 14.13
C ARG A 425 -11.42 -7.36 13.94
N ASN A 426 -12.43 -6.82 14.63
CA ASN A 426 -13.78 -7.39 14.71
C ASN A 426 -14.87 -6.34 14.50
N MET A 427 -14.63 -5.29 13.72
CA MET A 427 -15.70 -4.37 13.34
C MET A 427 -16.76 -5.08 12.50
N GLN A 428 -18.02 -4.74 12.69
CA GLN A 428 -19.13 -5.33 11.93
C GLN A 428 -20.15 -4.25 11.58
N LEU A 429 -20.41 -4.08 10.28
CA LEU A 429 -21.46 -3.18 9.81
C LEU A 429 -22.82 -3.87 9.97
N ARG A 430 -23.64 -3.43 10.93
CA ARG A 430 -24.95 -4.01 11.24
C ARG A 430 -26.05 -3.45 10.37
N LYS A 431 -26.09 -2.13 10.21
CA LYS A 431 -27.11 -1.41 9.45
C LYS A 431 -26.48 -0.34 8.58
N ILE A 432 -27.11 -0.06 7.45
CA ILE A 432 -26.79 1.05 6.57
C ILE A 432 -28.08 1.81 6.23
N LYS A 433 -28.04 3.13 6.33
CA LYS A 433 -29.11 4.03 5.91
C LYS A 433 -28.70 4.59 4.55
N ARG A 434 -29.44 4.27 3.53
CA ARG A 434 -29.18 4.72 2.16
C ARG A 434 -29.92 5.99 1.86
N ALA A 435 -29.39 6.80 0.95
CA ALA A 435 -30.09 7.95 0.42
C ALA A 435 -31.33 7.51 -0.37
N GLU A 436 -32.37 8.37 -0.37
CA GLU A 436 -33.51 8.16 -1.25
C GLU A 436 -33.06 8.27 -2.71
N LYS A 437 -33.39 7.24 -3.49
CA LYS A 437 -32.97 7.16 -4.87
C LYS A 437 -33.82 8.05 -5.76
N LYS A 438 -33.16 8.80 -6.63
CA LYS A 438 -33.81 9.54 -7.72
C LYS A 438 -33.49 8.85 -9.04
N GLY A 439 -34.48 8.18 -9.65
CA GLY A 439 -34.36 7.61 -10.98
C GLY A 439 -33.73 6.21 -11.04
N THR A 440 -32.86 5.96 -12.03
CA THR A 440 -32.26 4.66 -12.37
C THR A 440 -30.96 4.33 -11.61
N GLU A 441 -30.65 5.06 -10.54
CA GLU A 441 -29.42 4.83 -9.76
C GLU A 441 -29.43 3.47 -9.07
N SER A 442 -28.34 2.72 -9.23
CA SER A 442 -28.14 1.44 -8.54
C SER A 442 -27.71 1.65 -7.09
N VAL A 443 -28.11 0.72 -6.21
CA VAL A 443 -27.63 0.70 -4.80
C VAL A 443 -26.10 0.57 -4.73
N MET A 444 -25.49 -0.06 -5.72
CA MET A 444 -24.05 -0.27 -5.80
C MET A 444 -23.27 0.93 -6.34
N ASP A 445 -23.96 1.95 -6.89
CA ASP A 445 -23.32 3.22 -7.26
C ASP A 445 -23.07 4.10 -6.02
N GLU A 446 -23.83 3.88 -4.92
CA GLU A 446 -23.72 4.65 -3.69
C GLU A 446 -22.45 4.30 -2.93
N LYS A 447 -21.61 5.31 -2.73
CA LYS A 447 -20.35 5.19 -2.01
C LYS A 447 -20.47 5.73 -0.59
N PHE A 448 -19.83 5.08 0.33
CA PHE A 448 -19.64 5.48 1.72
C PHE A 448 -18.17 5.58 2.06
N SER A 449 -17.84 6.15 3.21
CA SER A 449 -16.49 6.10 3.76
C SER A 449 -16.57 5.81 5.26
N LEU A 450 -15.54 5.17 5.81
CA LEU A 450 -15.39 5.07 7.24
C LEU A 450 -14.63 6.30 7.74
N LEU A 451 -15.20 7.01 8.69
CA LEU A 451 -14.62 8.15 9.37
C LEU A 451 -14.02 7.67 10.69
N PHE A 452 -12.70 7.80 10.82
CA PHE A 452 -11.96 7.54 12.04
C PHE A 452 -11.68 8.87 12.73
N GLN A 453 -12.04 8.99 14.00
CA GLN A 453 -11.90 10.21 14.79
C GLN A 453 -11.23 9.94 16.12
N SER A 454 -10.37 10.85 16.55
CA SER A 454 -9.70 10.79 17.85
C SER A 454 -9.47 12.18 18.39
N GLN A 455 -9.27 12.27 19.71
CA GLN A 455 -8.87 13.48 20.40
C GLN A 455 -7.78 13.14 21.41
N PHE A 456 -6.74 13.95 21.45
CA PHE A 456 -5.64 13.80 22.40
C PHE A 456 -4.97 15.14 22.68
N SER A 457 -4.19 15.19 23.75
CA SER A 457 -3.43 16.37 24.16
C SER A 457 -1.93 16.11 24.08
N VAL A 458 -1.19 17.20 23.83
CA VAL A 458 0.28 17.22 23.76
C VAL A 458 0.80 18.30 24.73
N GLY A 459 2.01 18.11 25.27
CA GLY A 459 2.65 19.06 26.16
C GLY A 459 1.96 19.20 27.51
N GLY A 460 1.51 18.08 28.12
CA GLY A 460 0.85 18.10 29.43
C GLY A 460 -0.54 18.74 29.43
N GLY A 461 -1.23 18.74 28.28
CA GLY A 461 -2.55 19.36 28.12
C GLY A 461 -2.53 20.76 27.53
N GLU A 462 -1.39 21.27 27.16
CA GLU A 462 -1.22 22.62 26.58
C GLU A 462 -1.91 22.76 25.22
N LEU A 463 -1.80 21.74 24.37
CA LEU A 463 -2.42 21.68 23.06
C LEU A 463 -3.34 20.48 22.97
N VAL A 464 -4.58 20.69 22.53
CA VAL A 464 -5.57 19.65 22.30
C VAL A 464 -5.84 19.56 20.81
N PHE A 465 -5.65 18.35 20.24
CA PHE A 465 -5.88 18.06 18.85
C PHE A 465 -7.12 17.17 18.67
N GLN A 466 -7.99 17.59 17.77
CA GLN A 466 -9.06 16.76 17.22
C GLN A 466 -8.63 16.32 15.82
N VAL A 467 -8.44 15.04 15.64
CA VAL A 467 -7.95 14.46 14.38
C VAL A 467 -8.98 13.52 13.79
N TRP A 468 -9.02 13.48 12.47
CA TRP A 468 -9.88 12.56 11.74
C TRP A 468 -9.26 12.18 10.40
N THR A 469 -9.67 11.03 9.89
CA THR A 469 -9.27 10.55 8.56
C THR A 469 -10.40 9.72 7.94
N LEU A 470 -10.50 9.73 6.61
CA LEU A 470 -11.50 8.98 5.84
C LEU A 470 -10.86 7.78 5.15
N SER A 471 -11.56 6.65 5.17
CA SER A 471 -11.17 5.49 4.35
C SER A 471 -11.36 5.78 2.86
N LEU A 472 -10.73 4.96 2.04
CA LEU A 472 -11.12 4.82 0.64
C LEU A 472 -12.63 4.53 0.53
N PRO A 473 -13.27 4.88 -0.61
CA PRO A 473 -14.68 4.62 -0.79
C PRO A 473 -15.03 3.14 -0.63
N VAL A 474 -16.14 2.91 0.05
CA VAL A 474 -16.70 1.60 0.34
C VAL A 474 -18.08 1.48 -0.28
N VAL A 475 -18.36 0.36 -0.94
CA VAL A 475 -19.69 0.00 -1.42
C VAL A 475 -20.26 -1.12 -0.54
N VAL A 476 -21.45 -0.89 -0.02
CA VAL A 476 -22.12 -1.88 0.85
C VAL A 476 -23.05 -2.75 0.04
N ILE A 477 -22.91 -4.07 0.13
CA ILE A 477 -23.78 -5.05 -0.53
C ILE A 477 -24.58 -5.87 0.49
N VAL A 478 -25.71 -6.38 0.07
CA VAL A 478 -26.58 -7.28 0.85
C VAL A 478 -26.48 -8.71 0.29
N HIS A 479 -26.51 -8.85 -1.03
CA HIS A 479 -26.49 -10.13 -1.72
C HIS A 479 -25.24 -10.29 -2.59
N GLY A 480 -24.76 -11.53 -2.73
CA GLY A 480 -23.56 -11.83 -3.51
C GLY A 480 -23.65 -11.51 -5.01
N ASN A 481 -24.84 -11.46 -5.60
CA ASN A 481 -25.03 -11.06 -6.99
C ASN A 481 -24.75 -9.56 -7.25
N GLN A 482 -24.66 -8.75 -6.19
CA GLN A 482 -24.31 -7.33 -6.26
C GLN A 482 -22.78 -7.11 -6.31
N GLU A 483 -22.01 -8.14 -6.00
CA GLU A 483 -20.56 -8.04 -5.87
C GLU A 483 -19.87 -7.55 -7.16
N PRO A 484 -20.19 -8.06 -8.38
CA PRO A 484 -19.55 -7.58 -9.60
C PRO A 484 -19.70 -6.07 -9.81
N HIS A 485 -20.92 -5.55 -9.62
CA HIS A 485 -21.18 -4.12 -9.79
C HIS A 485 -20.50 -3.27 -8.72
N ALA A 486 -20.50 -3.73 -7.46
CA ALA A 486 -19.78 -3.05 -6.38
C ALA A 486 -18.27 -2.94 -6.69
N TRP A 487 -17.68 -4.02 -7.20
CA TRP A 487 -16.28 -4.00 -7.66
C TRP A 487 -16.04 -3.10 -8.86
N ALA A 488 -17.02 -2.91 -9.75
CA ALA A 488 -16.93 -1.91 -10.81
C ALA A 488 -16.75 -0.51 -10.23
N THR A 489 -17.64 -0.13 -9.32
CA THR A 489 -17.65 1.19 -8.66
C THR A 489 -16.35 1.46 -7.93
N VAL A 490 -15.88 0.51 -7.14
CA VAL A 490 -14.61 0.60 -6.40
C VAL A 490 -13.41 0.67 -7.35
N SER A 491 -13.37 -0.19 -8.37
CA SER A 491 -12.23 -0.24 -9.30
C SER A 491 -12.11 1.03 -10.14
N TRP A 492 -13.24 1.58 -10.57
CA TRP A 492 -13.28 2.85 -11.27
C TRP A 492 -12.82 4.02 -10.40
N ASP A 493 -13.28 4.05 -9.14
CA ASP A 493 -12.87 5.07 -8.17
C ASP A 493 -11.36 4.98 -7.87
N ASN A 494 -10.85 3.79 -7.56
CA ASN A 494 -9.43 3.61 -7.27
C ASN A 494 -8.52 4.02 -8.43
N ALA A 495 -8.92 3.71 -9.66
CA ALA A 495 -8.09 4.00 -10.83
C ALA A 495 -8.13 5.48 -11.23
N PHE A 496 -9.32 6.11 -11.21
CA PHE A 496 -9.55 7.38 -11.90
C PHE A 496 -9.89 8.55 -10.98
N ALA A 497 -9.92 8.35 -9.67
CA ALA A 497 -10.10 9.44 -8.72
C ALA A 497 -8.87 10.36 -8.71
N GLU A 498 -9.09 11.66 -8.86
CA GLU A 498 -8.06 12.68 -8.78
C GLU A 498 -7.72 13.04 -7.34
N GLN A 499 -6.48 13.47 -7.09
CA GLN A 499 -6.06 13.97 -5.78
C GLN A 499 -6.75 15.31 -5.49
N GLY A 500 -7.15 15.53 -4.24
CA GLY A 500 -7.81 16.77 -3.83
C GLY A 500 -9.22 16.95 -4.36
N ARG A 501 -9.83 15.90 -4.95
CA ARG A 501 -11.20 15.90 -5.46
C ARG A 501 -12.22 16.22 -4.37
N ILE A 502 -13.38 16.69 -4.78
CA ILE A 502 -14.59 16.65 -3.94
C ILE A 502 -14.86 15.16 -3.63
N PRO A 503 -15.14 14.79 -2.36
CA PRO A 503 -15.33 13.39 -1.99
C PRO A 503 -16.23 12.62 -2.95
N PHE A 504 -15.76 11.44 -3.35
CA PHE A 504 -16.41 10.48 -4.24
C PHE A 504 -16.61 10.90 -5.71
N THR A 505 -16.22 12.12 -6.10
CA THR A 505 -16.28 12.55 -7.50
C THR A 505 -15.25 11.80 -8.33
N VAL A 506 -15.70 11.24 -9.46
CA VAL A 506 -14.88 10.52 -10.44
C VAL A 506 -15.23 10.99 -11.84
N PRO A 507 -14.31 10.92 -12.82
CA PRO A 507 -14.62 11.25 -14.20
C PRO A 507 -15.64 10.27 -14.78
N GLU A 508 -16.63 10.80 -15.51
CA GLU A 508 -17.65 10.00 -16.18
C GLU A 508 -17.12 9.27 -17.41
N LYS A 509 -16.11 9.84 -18.08
CA LYS A 509 -15.46 9.28 -19.26
C LYS A 509 -13.96 9.27 -19.08
N VAL A 510 -13.33 8.17 -19.48
CA VAL A 510 -11.89 7.95 -19.33
C VAL A 510 -11.28 7.44 -20.63
N PRO A 511 -10.07 7.88 -21.04
CA PRO A 511 -9.37 7.36 -22.19
C PRO A 511 -9.10 5.85 -22.08
N TRP A 512 -9.27 5.12 -23.17
CA TRP A 512 -9.09 3.67 -23.22
C TRP A 512 -7.74 3.19 -22.64
N PRO A 513 -6.59 3.81 -22.91
CA PRO A 513 -5.31 3.34 -22.36
C PRO A 513 -5.30 3.24 -20.84
N GLN A 514 -5.93 4.18 -20.14
CA GLN A 514 -6.02 4.14 -18.68
C GLN A 514 -6.93 3.00 -18.17
N ILE A 515 -8.03 2.74 -18.92
CA ILE A 515 -8.92 1.63 -18.61
C ILE A 515 -8.21 0.30 -18.87
N ALA A 516 -7.49 0.19 -19.99
CA ALA A 516 -6.70 -0.97 -20.34
C ALA A 516 -5.65 -1.31 -19.27
N GLU A 517 -4.93 -0.30 -18.77
CA GLU A 517 -3.97 -0.46 -17.66
C GLU A 517 -4.66 -0.96 -16.38
N MET A 518 -5.81 -0.40 -16.03
CA MET A 518 -6.59 -0.84 -14.87
C MET A 518 -7.07 -2.28 -15.01
N LEU A 519 -7.58 -2.67 -16.19
CA LEU A 519 -8.04 -4.04 -16.48
C LEU A 519 -6.88 -5.04 -16.42
N ASP A 520 -5.73 -4.71 -17.04
CA ASP A 520 -4.53 -5.54 -17.00
C ASP A 520 -4.01 -5.73 -15.59
N THR A 521 -3.84 -4.64 -14.85
CA THR A 521 -3.39 -4.65 -13.45
C THR A 521 -4.28 -5.55 -12.59
N LYS A 522 -5.61 -5.38 -12.71
CA LYS A 522 -6.57 -6.16 -11.93
C LYS A 522 -6.59 -7.63 -12.33
N PHE A 523 -6.51 -7.91 -13.63
CA PHE A 523 -6.48 -9.27 -14.13
C PHE A 523 -5.20 -10.00 -13.72
N LYS A 524 -4.04 -9.34 -13.87
CA LYS A 524 -2.73 -9.85 -13.45
C LYS A 524 -2.68 -10.18 -11.96
N ALA A 525 -3.17 -9.27 -11.12
CA ALA A 525 -3.24 -9.48 -9.67
C ALA A 525 -4.11 -10.69 -9.29
N ALA A 526 -5.24 -10.89 -9.97
CA ALA A 526 -6.14 -11.99 -9.70
C ALA A 526 -5.65 -13.35 -10.22
N THR A 527 -5.01 -13.36 -11.41
CA THR A 527 -4.74 -14.60 -12.16
C THR A 527 -3.26 -14.97 -12.25
N GLY A 528 -2.34 -14.02 -12.01
CA GLY A 528 -0.89 -14.22 -12.05
C GLY A 528 -0.24 -13.73 -13.35
N ARG A 529 -0.91 -13.83 -14.51
CA ARG A 529 -0.44 -13.33 -15.82
C ARG A 529 -1.34 -12.20 -16.31
N GLY A 530 -0.74 -11.12 -16.78
CA GLY A 530 -1.43 -9.98 -17.38
C GLY A 530 -2.01 -10.27 -18.77
N LEU A 531 -2.60 -9.23 -19.34
CA LEU A 531 -3.23 -9.23 -20.66
C LEU A 531 -2.20 -8.79 -21.72
N THR A 532 -2.22 -9.42 -22.87
CA THR A 532 -1.40 -9.01 -24.02
C THR A 532 -2.06 -7.83 -24.74
N GLU A 533 -1.31 -7.15 -25.62
CA GLU A 533 -1.84 -6.08 -26.44
C GLU A 533 -3.05 -6.53 -27.28
N ASP A 534 -3.00 -7.73 -27.85
CA ASP A 534 -4.11 -8.32 -28.60
C ASP A 534 -5.35 -8.57 -27.71
N ASN A 535 -5.13 -9.00 -26.45
CA ASN A 535 -6.22 -9.15 -25.50
C ASN A 535 -6.86 -7.79 -25.19
N LEU A 536 -6.06 -6.75 -24.96
CA LEU A 536 -6.55 -5.40 -24.69
C LEU A 536 -7.28 -4.79 -25.91
N LYS A 537 -6.80 -5.06 -27.13
CA LYS A 537 -7.47 -4.66 -28.36
C LYS A 537 -8.83 -5.35 -28.53
N PHE A 538 -8.90 -6.64 -28.25
CA PHE A 538 -10.16 -7.38 -28.21
C PHE A 538 -11.15 -6.82 -27.18
N LEU A 539 -10.65 -6.52 -25.96
CA LEU A 539 -11.46 -5.91 -24.91
C LEU A 539 -11.98 -4.52 -25.30
N ALA A 540 -11.15 -3.70 -25.98
CA ALA A 540 -11.56 -2.42 -26.53
C ALA A 540 -12.73 -2.56 -27.51
N GLY A 541 -12.60 -3.43 -28.51
CA GLY A 541 -13.66 -3.70 -29.47
C GLY A 541 -14.97 -4.09 -28.78
N LYS A 542 -14.88 -4.94 -27.73
CA LYS A 542 -16.04 -5.35 -26.95
C LYS A 542 -16.64 -4.21 -26.13
N ALA A 543 -15.83 -3.40 -25.45
CA ALA A 543 -16.28 -2.29 -24.61
C ALA A 543 -16.97 -1.18 -25.44
N PHE A 544 -16.40 -0.85 -26.60
CA PHE A 544 -16.95 0.15 -27.51
C PHE A 544 -18.05 -0.41 -28.46
N ARG A 545 -18.31 -1.71 -28.41
CA ARG A 545 -19.27 -2.42 -29.28
C ARG A 545 -18.93 -2.25 -30.77
N LEU A 546 -17.63 -2.25 -31.08
CA LEU A 546 -17.08 -2.13 -32.41
C LEU A 546 -16.44 -3.46 -32.83
N ASP A 547 -16.43 -3.75 -34.13
CA ASP A 547 -15.64 -4.85 -34.67
C ASP A 547 -14.15 -4.49 -34.57
N SER A 548 -13.40 -5.22 -33.79
CA SER A 548 -11.96 -4.99 -33.58
C SER A 548 -11.13 -5.17 -34.87
N SER A 549 -11.69 -5.78 -35.91
CA SER A 549 -11.07 -5.87 -37.26
C SER A 549 -11.10 -4.55 -38.03
N GLN A 550 -12.02 -3.66 -37.69
CA GLN A 550 -12.22 -2.38 -38.40
C GLN A 550 -11.51 -1.20 -37.74
N VAL A 551 -11.24 -1.26 -36.42
CA VAL A 551 -10.59 -0.19 -35.65
C VAL A 551 -9.21 -0.66 -35.21
N GLN A 552 -8.16 0.01 -35.70
CA GLN A 552 -6.77 -0.35 -35.35
C GLN A 552 -6.25 0.38 -34.09
N ASP A 553 -6.79 1.56 -33.79
CA ASP A 553 -6.32 2.41 -32.69
C ASP A 553 -7.48 2.89 -31.81
N PHE A 554 -7.42 2.57 -30.53
CA PHE A 554 -8.36 2.99 -29.50
C PHE A 554 -7.80 4.06 -28.57
N THR A 555 -6.58 4.56 -28.81
CA THR A 555 -5.82 5.42 -27.89
C THR A 555 -6.58 6.69 -27.51
N ASN A 556 -7.26 7.30 -28.46
CA ASN A 556 -8.00 8.55 -28.24
C ASN A 556 -9.48 8.35 -27.91
N MET A 557 -9.95 7.12 -27.80
CA MET A 557 -11.35 6.82 -27.51
C MET A 557 -11.64 6.92 -26.02
N LEU A 558 -12.76 7.56 -25.67
CA LEU A 558 -13.24 7.72 -24.31
C LEU A 558 -14.36 6.73 -24.01
N LEU A 559 -14.17 5.87 -23.02
CA LEU A 559 -15.22 4.97 -22.53
C LEU A 559 -15.96 5.64 -21.37
N SER A 560 -17.29 5.65 -21.42
CA SER A 560 -18.09 6.18 -20.32
C SER A 560 -18.34 5.13 -19.24
N TRP A 561 -18.58 5.60 -18.01
CA TRP A 561 -19.04 4.74 -16.91
C TRP A 561 -20.27 3.91 -17.29
N SER A 562 -21.22 4.52 -18.03
CA SER A 562 -22.42 3.84 -18.50
C SER A 562 -22.11 2.66 -19.41
N GLN A 563 -21.24 2.86 -20.43
CA GLN A 563 -20.81 1.79 -21.33
C GLN A 563 -20.01 0.70 -20.58
N PHE A 564 -19.23 1.08 -19.57
CA PHE A 564 -18.43 0.16 -18.78
C PHE A 564 -19.27 -0.79 -17.92
N CYS A 565 -20.26 -0.25 -17.19
CA CYS A 565 -20.93 -1.01 -16.12
C CYS A 565 -22.47 -0.99 -16.14
N LYS A 566 -23.13 -0.12 -16.93
CA LYS A 566 -24.61 0.01 -16.89
C LYS A 566 -25.30 -0.53 -18.12
N GLU A 567 -24.75 -0.24 -19.28
CA GLU A 567 -25.35 -0.65 -20.54
C GLU A 567 -25.02 -2.10 -20.87
N PRO A 568 -25.99 -2.94 -21.21
CA PRO A 568 -25.74 -4.29 -21.68
C PRO A 568 -24.93 -4.30 -22.98
N LEU A 569 -24.11 -5.34 -23.18
CA LEU A 569 -23.46 -5.62 -24.46
C LEU A 569 -24.52 -5.93 -25.54
N SER A 570 -24.16 -5.68 -26.80
CA SER A 570 -25.05 -5.96 -27.94
C SER A 570 -25.58 -7.41 -27.88
N GLU A 571 -26.91 -7.57 -27.96
CA GLU A 571 -27.60 -8.87 -27.90
C GLU A 571 -27.33 -9.70 -26.65
N ARG A 572 -26.97 -9.05 -25.54
CA ARG A 572 -26.69 -9.70 -24.23
C ARG A 572 -27.47 -9.01 -23.12
N ASN A 573 -27.66 -9.75 -22.03
CA ASN A 573 -28.30 -9.27 -20.83
C ASN A 573 -27.32 -8.91 -19.69
N PHE A 574 -26.05 -8.79 -20.03
CA PHE A 574 -24.97 -8.44 -19.09
C PHE A 574 -24.09 -7.32 -19.67
N THR A 575 -23.46 -6.55 -18.79
CA THR A 575 -22.55 -5.44 -19.13
C THR A 575 -21.15 -5.91 -19.50
N PHE A 576 -20.34 -4.99 -20.06
CA PHE A 576 -18.93 -5.28 -20.33
C PHE A 576 -18.18 -5.69 -19.04
N TRP A 577 -18.37 -4.96 -17.94
CA TRP A 577 -17.71 -5.27 -16.68
C TRP A 577 -18.17 -6.60 -16.09
N GLU A 578 -19.45 -6.90 -16.05
CA GLU A 578 -19.96 -8.18 -15.55
C GLU A 578 -19.32 -9.35 -16.28
N TRP A 579 -19.21 -9.24 -17.62
CA TRP A 579 -18.55 -10.24 -18.43
C TRP A 579 -17.06 -10.37 -18.07
N PHE A 580 -16.32 -9.25 -18.05
CA PHE A 580 -14.88 -9.24 -17.72
C PHE A 580 -14.64 -9.78 -16.30
N PHE A 581 -15.42 -9.37 -15.32
CA PHE A 581 -15.32 -9.84 -13.94
C PHE A 581 -15.57 -11.35 -13.82
N ALA A 582 -16.56 -11.88 -14.53
CA ALA A 582 -16.85 -13.32 -14.56
C ALA A 582 -15.71 -14.12 -15.21
N VAL A 583 -15.10 -13.61 -16.30
CA VAL A 583 -13.91 -14.20 -16.92
C VAL A 583 -12.73 -14.20 -15.96
N MET A 584 -12.45 -13.08 -15.32
CA MET A 584 -11.38 -12.98 -14.34
C MET A 584 -11.59 -13.96 -13.17
N LYS A 585 -12.83 -14.07 -12.68
CA LYS A 585 -13.20 -14.98 -11.58
C LYS A 585 -12.99 -16.43 -11.96
N VAL A 586 -13.51 -16.90 -13.11
CA VAL A 586 -13.34 -18.30 -13.54
C VAL A 586 -11.86 -18.62 -13.80
N THR A 587 -11.09 -17.66 -14.32
CA THR A 587 -9.65 -17.84 -14.54
C THR A 587 -8.91 -18.00 -13.22
N ARG A 588 -9.21 -17.16 -12.21
CA ARG A 588 -8.61 -17.26 -10.88
C ARG A 588 -8.94 -18.58 -10.19
N GLU A 589 -10.19 -19.01 -10.25
CA GLU A 589 -10.68 -20.15 -9.45
C GLU A 589 -10.37 -21.50 -10.09
N HIS A 590 -10.37 -21.61 -11.42
CA HIS A 590 -10.30 -22.90 -12.11
C HIS A 590 -9.18 -23.00 -13.15
N LEU A 591 -8.65 -21.86 -13.67
CA LEU A 591 -7.79 -21.85 -14.85
C LEU A 591 -6.44 -21.18 -14.59
N ARG A 592 -6.11 -20.83 -13.35
CA ARG A 592 -4.94 -20.02 -13.02
C ARG A 592 -3.64 -20.57 -13.59
N GLN A 593 -3.37 -21.85 -13.42
CA GLN A 593 -2.12 -22.45 -13.88
C GLN A 593 -2.05 -22.57 -15.42
N PRO A 594 -3.05 -23.12 -16.14
CA PRO A 594 -3.04 -23.12 -17.59
C PRO A 594 -3.02 -21.71 -18.21
N TRP A 595 -3.61 -20.72 -17.55
CA TRP A 595 -3.52 -19.33 -17.96
C TRP A 595 -2.08 -18.81 -17.86
N ASN A 596 -1.41 -19.02 -16.72
CA ASN A 596 -0.03 -18.59 -16.49
C ASN A 596 0.96 -19.24 -17.48
N ASP A 597 0.74 -20.50 -17.84
CA ASP A 597 1.57 -21.23 -18.81
C ASP A 597 1.29 -20.83 -20.27
N GLY A 598 0.33 -19.93 -20.52
CA GLY A 598 -0.02 -19.51 -21.88
C GLY A 598 -0.86 -20.53 -22.66
N SER A 599 -1.35 -21.59 -22.01
CA SER A 599 -2.15 -22.64 -22.65
C SER A 599 -3.59 -22.21 -22.97
N ILE A 600 -4.02 -21.05 -22.50
CA ILE A 600 -5.34 -20.47 -22.77
C ILE A 600 -5.15 -19.21 -23.60
N MET A 601 -5.69 -19.20 -24.82
CA MET A 601 -5.70 -18.02 -25.68
C MET A 601 -6.66 -16.94 -25.14
N GLY A 602 -7.84 -17.34 -24.73
CA GLY A 602 -8.80 -16.58 -23.93
C GLY A 602 -9.54 -15.51 -24.72
N PHE A 603 -8.93 -14.32 -24.82
CA PHE A 603 -9.56 -13.14 -25.41
C PHE A 603 -9.41 -13.09 -26.94
N VAL A 604 -10.14 -13.96 -27.62
CA VAL A 604 -10.22 -14.04 -29.06
C VAL A 604 -11.67 -14.22 -29.50
N GLY A 605 -12.09 -13.51 -30.54
CA GLY A 605 -13.43 -13.59 -31.11
C GLY A 605 -13.69 -14.96 -31.77
N ARG A 606 -14.98 -15.28 -31.98
CA ARG A 606 -15.37 -16.54 -32.62
C ARG A 606 -14.79 -16.67 -34.03
N ARG A 607 -14.98 -15.65 -34.90
CA ARG A 607 -14.50 -15.66 -36.29
C ARG A 607 -12.97 -15.75 -36.38
N PRO A 608 -12.19 -14.91 -35.70
CA PRO A 608 -10.73 -15.03 -35.66
C PRO A 608 -10.26 -16.42 -35.18
N ALA A 609 -10.91 -17.01 -34.19
CA ALA A 609 -10.59 -18.37 -33.72
C ALA A 609 -10.85 -19.42 -34.79
N GLU A 610 -11.96 -19.32 -35.54
CA GLU A 610 -12.27 -20.18 -36.68
C GLU A 610 -11.21 -20.04 -37.77
N GLU A 611 -10.80 -18.83 -38.13
CA GLU A 611 -9.77 -18.58 -39.15
C GLU A 611 -8.40 -19.16 -38.77
N MET A 612 -8.01 -19.02 -37.49
CA MET A 612 -6.76 -19.59 -36.97
C MET A 612 -6.75 -21.12 -37.07
N LEU A 613 -7.88 -21.77 -36.80
CA LEU A 613 -7.99 -23.23 -36.80
C LEU A 613 -8.14 -23.81 -38.22
N LYS A 614 -8.77 -23.13 -39.18
CA LYS A 614 -8.95 -23.61 -40.56
C LYS A 614 -7.65 -24.03 -41.24
N ASN A 615 -6.54 -23.36 -40.89
CA ASN A 615 -5.22 -23.65 -41.48
C ASN A 615 -4.39 -24.61 -40.62
N SER A 616 -4.98 -25.18 -39.54
CA SER A 616 -4.29 -26.04 -38.60
C SER A 616 -4.53 -27.53 -38.97
N LYS A 617 -3.75 -28.43 -38.36
CA LYS A 617 -3.93 -29.89 -38.49
C LYS A 617 -5.23 -30.34 -37.83
N SER A 618 -5.83 -31.43 -38.34
CA SER A 618 -6.98 -32.07 -37.70
C SER A 618 -6.65 -32.45 -36.24
N GLY A 619 -7.57 -32.19 -35.30
CA GLY A 619 -7.36 -32.37 -33.87
C GLY A 619 -6.66 -31.16 -33.17
N THR A 620 -6.31 -30.10 -33.90
CA THR A 620 -5.82 -28.87 -33.27
C THR A 620 -6.98 -28.13 -32.62
N PHE A 621 -6.79 -27.70 -31.35
CA PHE A 621 -7.80 -27.00 -30.59
C PHE A 621 -7.24 -25.76 -29.92
N LEU A 622 -8.11 -24.84 -29.57
CA LEU A 622 -7.80 -23.66 -28.74
C LEU A 622 -8.91 -23.43 -27.70
N LEU A 623 -8.53 -22.70 -26.64
CA LEU A 623 -9.41 -22.34 -25.54
C LEU A 623 -9.68 -20.85 -25.57
N ARG A 624 -10.95 -20.45 -25.66
CA ARG A 624 -11.38 -19.06 -25.69
C ARG A 624 -12.47 -18.77 -24.65
N PHE A 625 -12.54 -17.53 -24.21
CA PHE A 625 -13.65 -17.08 -23.36
C PHE A 625 -14.91 -16.86 -24.19
N SER A 626 -16.04 -17.33 -23.67
CA SER A 626 -17.32 -17.23 -24.35
C SER A 626 -17.83 -15.78 -24.39
N ASP A 627 -18.43 -15.42 -25.52
CA ASP A 627 -19.13 -14.14 -25.67
C ASP A 627 -20.61 -14.19 -25.26
N SER A 628 -21.16 -15.40 -25.08
CA SER A 628 -22.59 -15.62 -24.81
C SER A 628 -22.88 -15.99 -23.35
N GLU A 629 -21.88 -16.50 -22.63
CA GLU A 629 -22.02 -17.01 -21.26
C GLU A 629 -21.04 -16.31 -20.33
N LEU A 630 -21.53 -15.85 -19.18
CA LEU A 630 -20.70 -15.23 -18.13
C LEU A 630 -19.71 -16.25 -17.55
N GLY A 631 -18.40 -15.94 -17.67
CA GLY A 631 -17.33 -16.84 -17.21
C GLY A 631 -17.30 -18.18 -17.93
N GLY A 632 -17.84 -18.23 -19.15
CA GLY A 632 -17.82 -19.42 -19.99
C GLY A 632 -16.48 -19.58 -20.72
N VAL A 633 -15.99 -20.81 -20.84
CA VAL A 633 -14.81 -21.20 -21.64
C VAL A 633 -15.22 -22.18 -22.71
N THR A 634 -14.92 -21.84 -23.97
CA THR A 634 -15.26 -22.64 -25.13
C THR A 634 -14.01 -23.32 -25.67
N ILE A 635 -14.11 -24.60 -25.95
CA ILE A 635 -13.12 -25.38 -26.69
C ILE A 635 -13.51 -25.35 -28.18
N ALA A 636 -12.65 -24.79 -29.00
CA ALA A 636 -12.79 -24.76 -30.46
C ALA A 636 -11.73 -25.70 -31.05
N TRP A 637 -12.08 -26.58 -32.02
CA TRP A 637 -11.12 -27.49 -32.63
C TRP A 637 -11.37 -27.69 -34.11
N MET A 638 -10.31 -28.02 -34.82
CA MET A 638 -10.31 -28.36 -36.23
C MET A 638 -10.58 -29.87 -36.38
N TYR A 639 -11.55 -30.25 -37.21
CA TYR A 639 -11.84 -31.61 -37.55
C TYR A 639 -11.93 -31.80 -39.07
N GLU A 640 -11.33 -32.86 -39.55
CA GLU A 640 -11.33 -33.28 -40.97
C GLU A 640 -12.02 -34.65 -41.08
N ASP A 641 -13.15 -34.68 -41.79
CA ASP A 641 -13.90 -35.94 -42.03
C ASP A 641 -13.38 -36.60 -43.29
N THR A 642 -12.44 -37.52 -43.13
CA THR A 642 -11.84 -38.30 -44.22
C THR A 642 -12.77 -39.36 -44.80
N THR A 643 -13.97 -39.55 -44.25
CA THR A 643 -14.94 -40.56 -44.70
C THR A 643 -15.88 -40.05 -45.79
N LYS A 644 -15.97 -38.73 -45.97
CA LYS A 644 -16.80 -38.09 -47.02
C LYS A 644 -15.96 -37.74 -48.22
N ALA A 645 -16.49 -38.04 -49.45
CA ALA A 645 -15.85 -37.67 -50.70
C ALA A 645 -15.76 -36.15 -50.84
N GLY A 646 -14.55 -35.62 -50.62
CA GLY A 646 -14.21 -34.19 -50.59
C GLY A 646 -13.84 -33.74 -49.18
N ASP A 647 -12.54 -33.73 -48.87
CA ASP A 647 -11.97 -33.30 -47.56
C ASP A 647 -12.73 -32.11 -46.96
N GLN A 648 -13.78 -32.42 -46.18
CA GLN A 648 -14.56 -31.38 -45.53
C GLN A 648 -13.87 -31.03 -44.21
N ARG A 649 -13.17 -29.90 -44.17
CA ARG A 649 -12.54 -29.30 -42.98
C ARG A 649 -13.51 -28.32 -42.33
N ASP A 650 -13.91 -28.61 -41.11
CA ASP A 650 -14.80 -27.77 -40.34
C ASP A 650 -14.24 -27.49 -38.94
N VAL A 651 -14.51 -26.30 -38.45
CA VAL A 651 -14.17 -25.91 -37.06
C VAL A 651 -15.41 -26.03 -36.20
N PHE A 652 -15.29 -26.86 -35.16
CA PHE A 652 -16.35 -27.10 -34.18
C PHE A 652 -16.08 -26.36 -32.89
N MET A 653 -17.16 -25.99 -32.18
CA MET A 653 -17.09 -25.32 -30.87
C MET A 653 -18.03 -26.05 -29.92
N LEU A 654 -17.50 -26.43 -28.76
CA LEU A 654 -18.32 -26.92 -27.66
C LEU A 654 -19.09 -25.79 -26.98
N GLN A 655 -20.25 -26.18 -26.40
CA GLN A 655 -20.93 -25.24 -25.50
C GLN A 655 -20.00 -24.78 -24.39
N PRO A 656 -20.11 -23.54 -23.94
CA PRO A 656 -19.20 -22.99 -22.93
C PRO A 656 -19.29 -23.75 -21.59
N PHE A 657 -18.13 -24.11 -21.07
CA PHE A 657 -17.99 -24.62 -19.69
C PHE A 657 -17.94 -23.43 -18.75
N THR A 658 -18.76 -23.44 -17.71
CA THR A 658 -18.77 -22.40 -16.67
C THR A 658 -18.11 -22.89 -15.39
N SER A 659 -17.94 -22.03 -14.39
CA SER A 659 -17.41 -22.37 -13.07
C SER A 659 -18.15 -23.57 -12.43
N LYS A 660 -19.46 -23.73 -12.67
CA LYS A 660 -20.23 -24.87 -12.18
C LYS A 660 -19.77 -26.19 -12.82
N ALA A 661 -19.48 -26.18 -14.11
CA ALA A 661 -18.96 -27.36 -14.82
C ALA A 661 -17.54 -27.71 -14.33
N PHE A 662 -16.68 -26.71 -14.15
CA PHE A 662 -15.31 -26.92 -13.66
C PHE A 662 -15.24 -27.36 -12.20
N ALA A 663 -16.22 -27.00 -11.38
CA ALA A 663 -16.34 -27.54 -10.03
C ALA A 663 -16.63 -29.04 -9.99
N ILE A 664 -17.25 -29.58 -11.07
CA ILE A 664 -17.54 -31.00 -11.20
C ILE A 664 -16.35 -31.74 -11.87
N ARG A 665 -15.85 -31.20 -13.00
CA ARG A 665 -14.76 -31.78 -13.77
C ARG A 665 -13.76 -30.69 -14.18
N PRO A 666 -12.50 -30.73 -13.69
CA PRO A 666 -11.48 -29.76 -14.07
C PRO A 666 -11.25 -29.68 -15.57
N LEU A 667 -10.87 -28.52 -16.11
CA LEU A 667 -10.64 -28.30 -17.54
C LEU A 667 -9.63 -29.30 -18.14
N ALA A 668 -8.55 -29.58 -17.45
CA ALA A 668 -7.54 -30.51 -17.92
C ALA A 668 -8.10 -31.93 -18.09
N ASP A 669 -8.94 -32.41 -17.16
CA ASP A 669 -9.59 -33.69 -17.24
C ASP A 669 -10.63 -33.74 -18.35
N VAL A 670 -11.37 -32.63 -18.59
CA VAL A 670 -12.27 -32.52 -19.76
C VAL A 670 -11.48 -32.69 -21.07
N ILE A 671 -10.31 -32.03 -21.18
CA ILE A 671 -9.43 -32.14 -22.35
C ILE A 671 -8.88 -33.57 -22.50
N ALA A 672 -8.51 -34.23 -21.41
CA ALA A 672 -8.04 -35.60 -21.39
C ALA A 672 -9.11 -36.59 -21.92
N ASP A 673 -10.37 -36.39 -21.49
CA ASP A 673 -11.51 -37.25 -21.89
C ASP A 673 -11.80 -37.12 -23.40
N LEU A 674 -11.58 -35.95 -24.01
CA LEU A 674 -11.87 -35.70 -25.42
C LEU A 674 -10.70 -36.16 -26.31
N LYS A 675 -10.77 -37.40 -26.75
CA LYS A 675 -9.70 -38.12 -27.49
C LYS A 675 -9.41 -37.52 -28.88
N TYR A 676 -10.34 -36.79 -29.48
CA TYR A 676 -10.16 -36.11 -30.77
C TYR A 676 -9.39 -34.78 -30.66
N LEU A 677 -9.19 -34.26 -29.48
CA LEU A 677 -8.29 -33.14 -29.24
C LEU A 677 -6.85 -33.65 -29.13
N LEU A 678 -5.97 -33.23 -30.06
CA LEU A 678 -4.61 -33.76 -30.16
C LEU A 678 -3.55 -32.71 -29.89
N TYR A 679 -3.73 -31.52 -30.43
CA TYR A 679 -2.73 -30.46 -30.37
C TYR A 679 -3.36 -29.16 -29.88
N LEU A 680 -2.77 -28.55 -28.86
CA LEU A 680 -3.09 -27.17 -28.51
C LEU A 680 -2.48 -26.21 -29.56
N TYR A 681 -3.27 -25.28 -30.06
CA TYR A 681 -2.81 -24.28 -31.04
C TYR A 681 -1.54 -23.53 -30.55
N PRO A 682 -0.49 -23.31 -31.41
CA PRO A 682 -0.47 -23.63 -32.84
C PRO A 682 -0.15 -25.09 -33.19
N ASN A 683 0.55 -25.88 -32.37
CA ASN A 683 0.93 -27.28 -32.64
C ASN A 683 1.59 -27.94 -31.40
N VAL A 684 1.13 -27.67 -30.20
CA VAL A 684 1.67 -28.24 -28.95
C VAL A 684 0.87 -29.52 -28.62
N PRO A 685 1.49 -30.70 -28.46
CA PRO A 685 0.76 -31.92 -28.03
C PRO A 685 -0.02 -31.65 -26.75
N LYS A 686 -1.28 -32.07 -26.67
CA LYS A 686 -2.14 -31.80 -25.51
C LYS A 686 -1.57 -32.34 -24.20
N GLU A 687 -0.87 -33.50 -24.26
CA GLU A 687 -0.23 -34.10 -23.09
C GLU A 687 0.93 -33.24 -22.54
N GLN A 688 1.65 -32.57 -23.43
CA GLN A 688 2.69 -31.63 -23.04
C GLN A 688 2.08 -30.36 -22.39
N ALA A 689 0.96 -29.88 -22.91
CA ALA A 689 0.31 -28.68 -22.43
C ALA A 689 -0.47 -28.89 -21.12
N PHE A 690 -1.20 -30.00 -21.01
CA PHE A 690 -2.15 -30.23 -19.92
C PHE A 690 -1.85 -31.46 -19.06
N GLY A 691 -0.94 -32.37 -19.48
CA GLY A 691 -0.67 -33.64 -18.78
C GLY A 691 -0.31 -33.46 -17.30
N LYS A 692 0.42 -32.41 -16.95
CA LYS A 692 0.78 -32.06 -15.56
C LYS A 692 -0.41 -31.63 -14.67
N TYR A 693 -1.55 -31.34 -15.28
CA TYR A 693 -2.77 -30.90 -14.58
C TYR A 693 -3.83 -32.01 -14.50
N TYR A 694 -3.62 -33.17 -15.14
CA TYR A 694 -4.56 -34.25 -15.07
C TYR A 694 -4.67 -34.78 -13.64
N THR A 695 -5.88 -35.05 -13.21
CA THR A 695 -6.09 -35.71 -11.92
C THR A 695 -5.48 -37.12 -11.98
N PRO A 696 -4.51 -37.44 -11.10
CA PRO A 696 -3.94 -38.81 -11.08
C PRO A 696 -5.06 -39.83 -10.91
N MET A 697 -5.15 -40.77 -11.82
CA MET A 697 -5.99 -41.94 -11.60
C MET A 697 -5.36 -42.72 -10.46
N GLY A 698 -5.89 -42.54 -9.26
CA GLY A 698 -5.44 -43.28 -8.07
C GLY A 698 -5.60 -44.74 -8.33
N GLY A 699 -4.50 -45.50 -8.21
CA GLY A 699 -4.58 -46.91 -8.06
C GLY A 699 -5.59 -47.25 -6.95
N GLU A 700 -6.26 -48.36 -7.05
CA GLU A 700 -7.28 -48.88 -6.15
C GLU A 700 -6.96 -48.55 -4.68
N GLN A 701 -7.50 -47.44 -4.16
CA GLN A 701 -7.51 -47.24 -2.73
C GLN A 701 -8.61 -48.11 -2.13
N PRO A 702 -8.28 -48.98 -1.19
CA PRO A 702 -9.31 -49.76 -0.50
C PRO A 702 -10.30 -48.79 0.15
N THR A 703 -11.53 -48.88 -0.24
CA THR A 703 -12.64 -48.10 0.26
C THR A 703 -12.80 -48.33 1.77
N ASN A 704 -12.43 -47.33 2.56
CA ASN A 704 -12.91 -47.28 3.93
C ASN A 704 -14.43 -47.02 3.86
N ASN A 705 -15.23 -47.99 4.35
CA ASN A 705 -16.68 -47.98 4.47
C ASN A 705 -17.50 -48.51 3.26
N GLY A 706 -16.95 -49.25 2.32
CA GLY A 706 -17.75 -49.92 1.27
C GLY A 706 -18.30 -49.04 0.14
N TYR A 707 -17.89 -47.74 0.07
CA TYR A 707 -18.28 -46.82 -1.01
C TYR A 707 -17.17 -46.68 -2.03
N VAL A 708 -17.53 -46.79 -3.33
CA VAL A 708 -16.62 -46.57 -4.46
C VAL A 708 -16.91 -45.19 -5.06
N LYS A 709 -15.87 -44.39 -5.26
CA LYS A 709 -16.02 -43.03 -5.86
C LYS A 709 -16.24 -43.20 -7.37
N PRO A 710 -17.37 -42.71 -7.95
CA PRO A 710 -17.61 -42.80 -9.38
C PRO A 710 -16.63 -41.91 -10.16
N HIS A 711 -16.15 -42.40 -11.31
CA HIS A 711 -15.42 -41.61 -12.28
C HIS A 711 -16.39 -40.91 -13.22
N LEU A 712 -16.32 -39.58 -13.30
CA LEU A 712 -17.08 -38.80 -14.26
C LEU A 712 -16.22 -38.57 -15.50
N ILE A 713 -16.76 -38.85 -16.68
CA ILE A 713 -16.09 -38.70 -17.97
C ILE A 713 -16.91 -37.74 -18.82
N THR A 714 -16.24 -36.82 -19.49
CA THR A 714 -16.86 -35.90 -20.44
C THR A 714 -17.03 -36.61 -21.78
N HIS A 715 -18.26 -36.73 -22.27
CA HIS A 715 -18.59 -37.33 -23.55
C HIS A 715 -19.39 -36.36 -24.42
N VAL A 716 -19.00 -36.25 -25.71
CA VAL A 716 -19.75 -35.49 -26.72
C VAL A 716 -20.43 -36.44 -27.66
N PRO A 717 -21.78 -36.49 -27.73
CA PRO A 717 -22.51 -37.42 -28.62
C PRO A 717 -22.11 -37.22 -30.08
N GLY A 718 -21.90 -38.32 -30.80
CA GLY A 718 -21.50 -38.34 -32.21
C GLY A 718 -19.98 -38.27 -32.47
N TRP A 719 -19.16 -38.09 -31.45
CA TRP A 719 -17.70 -38.00 -31.53
C TRP A 719 -17.04 -39.18 -30.83
N SER A 720 -17.09 -40.37 -31.48
CA SER A 720 -16.33 -41.54 -31.05
C SER A 720 -15.21 -41.81 -32.05
N VAL A 721 -14.01 -42.14 -31.57
CA VAL A 721 -12.89 -42.57 -32.43
C VAL A 721 -13.29 -43.87 -33.10
N ALA A 722 -13.49 -43.85 -34.41
CA ALA A 722 -13.69 -45.08 -35.20
C ALA A 722 -12.43 -45.93 -35.10
N GLY A 723 -12.46 -47.01 -34.31
CA GLY A 723 -11.35 -47.96 -34.22
C GLY A 723 -11.03 -48.54 -32.85
N GLY A 724 -11.91 -48.51 -31.88
CA GLY A 724 -11.71 -49.17 -30.58
C GLY A 724 -12.89 -50.07 -30.24
N SER A 725 -12.62 -51.34 -29.93
CA SER A 725 -13.53 -52.38 -29.46
C SER A 725 -14.66 -51.86 -28.58
N MET A 726 -15.89 -52.19 -28.96
CA MET A 726 -17.10 -51.97 -28.15
C MET A 726 -17.00 -52.79 -26.86
N ASP A 727 -16.74 -52.11 -25.76
CA ASP A 727 -17.21 -52.57 -24.47
C ASP A 727 -18.65 -52.08 -24.29
N SER A 728 -19.57 -53.04 -24.39
CA SER A 728 -21.01 -52.87 -24.28
C SER A 728 -21.37 -52.39 -22.87
N TYR A 729 -21.82 -51.16 -22.76
CA TYR A 729 -22.54 -50.66 -21.57
C TYR A 729 -24.03 -51.04 -21.70
N PRO A 730 -24.71 -51.45 -20.62
CA PRO A 730 -26.10 -51.83 -20.68
C PRO A 730 -27.00 -50.65 -21.03
N ASN A 731 -27.88 -50.88 -22.01
CA ASN A 731 -28.90 -49.95 -22.46
C ASN A 731 -29.75 -49.46 -21.27
N THR A 732 -29.69 -48.16 -20.97
CA THR A 732 -30.71 -47.51 -20.15
C THR A 732 -31.94 -47.29 -21.03
N PRO A 733 -33.15 -47.69 -20.59
CA PRO A 733 -34.36 -47.54 -21.42
C PRO A 733 -34.63 -46.05 -21.65
N GLN A 734 -34.78 -45.68 -22.91
CA GLN A 734 -35.30 -44.37 -23.29
C GLN A 734 -36.79 -44.27 -22.92
N PRO A 735 -37.28 -43.13 -22.36
CA PRO A 735 -38.70 -42.89 -22.27
C PRO A 735 -39.25 -42.62 -23.68
N LEU A 736 -40.14 -43.46 -24.15
CA LEU A 736 -40.96 -43.23 -25.32
C LEU A 736 -41.95 -42.12 -25.05
N TYR A 737 -41.78 -40.99 -25.75
CA TYR A 737 -42.84 -40.00 -25.91
C TYR A 737 -43.55 -40.27 -27.23
N PRO A 738 -44.89 -40.47 -27.26
CA PRO A 738 -45.61 -40.52 -28.51
C PRO A 738 -45.93 -39.11 -29.02
N MET A 739 -45.59 -38.87 -30.26
CA MET A 739 -46.13 -37.75 -31.03
C MET A 739 -47.65 -37.99 -31.24
N HIS A 740 -48.48 -37.03 -30.90
CA HIS A 740 -49.75 -36.84 -31.61
C HIS A 740 -50.17 -35.36 -31.65
N ASP A 741 -50.67 -35.06 -32.82
CA ASP A 741 -51.13 -33.80 -33.36
C ASP A 741 -52.34 -33.17 -32.67
N SER A 742 -52.30 -31.87 -32.76
CA SER A 742 -53.38 -30.93 -33.11
C SER A 742 -54.66 -30.80 -32.29
N ASN A 743 -54.89 -29.59 -31.96
CA ASN A 743 -56.10 -28.80 -32.02
C ASN A 743 -56.93 -28.51 -30.74
N MET A 744 -57.05 -27.25 -30.54
CA MET A 744 -58.20 -26.42 -30.04
C MET A 744 -58.67 -26.50 -28.58
N GLY A 745 -58.73 -25.32 -27.98
CA GLY A 745 -59.84 -24.90 -27.13
C GLY A 745 -59.48 -24.39 -25.73
N ASP A 746 -59.46 -23.07 -25.53
CA ASP A 746 -59.66 -22.36 -24.29
C ASP A 746 -61.16 -22.35 -23.89
N PRO A 747 -61.53 -21.81 -22.72
CA PRO A 747 -61.20 -22.00 -21.30
C PRO A 747 -62.44 -22.52 -20.48
N PRO A 748 -62.68 -22.35 -19.20
CA PRO A 748 -62.41 -21.24 -18.28
C PRO A 748 -62.13 -21.62 -16.80
N SER A 749 -61.70 -20.53 -16.10
CA SER A 749 -61.62 -20.31 -14.67
C SER A 749 -62.67 -20.91 -13.78
N VAL A 750 -62.32 -21.29 -12.53
CA VAL A 750 -63.02 -20.91 -11.28
C VAL A 750 -62.18 -21.21 -10.03
N SER A 751 -62.20 -20.24 -9.15
CA SER A 751 -61.76 -20.09 -7.77
C SER A 751 -62.12 -21.19 -6.79
N SER A 752 -61.31 -21.37 -5.77
CA SER A 752 -61.68 -21.18 -4.34
C SER A 752 -60.69 -21.87 -3.38
N ASN A 753 -60.21 -21.10 -2.45
CA ASN A 753 -59.75 -21.50 -1.11
C ASN A 753 -60.96 -21.98 -0.28
N PRO A 754 -60.90 -22.53 0.97
CA PRO A 754 -59.79 -22.44 1.94
C PRO A 754 -59.65 -23.69 2.89
N SER A 755 -58.73 -23.51 3.83
CA SER A 755 -58.76 -23.86 5.28
C SER A 755 -58.22 -25.18 5.79
N ASP A 756 -57.32 -24.97 6.74
CA ASP A 756 -57.14 -25.51 8.10
C ASP A 756 -56.55 -26.90 8.34
N SER A 757 -55.48 -26.85 9.02
CA SER A 757 -55.19 -27.18 10.43
C SER A 757 -54.15 -28.26 10.70
N VAL A 758 -53.21 -27.81 11.54
CA VAL A 758 -52.70 -28.44 12.80
C VAL A 758 -51.70 -29.58 12.71
N SER A 759 -50.51 -29.19 13.20
CA SER A 759 -49.63 -29.75 14.26
C SER A 759 -48.65 -30.87 13.98
N THR A 760 -47.53 -30.56 14.52
CA THR A 760 -46.55 -31.26 15.40
C THR A 760 -45.30 -31.85 14.80
N ASP A 761 -44.23 -31.22 15.30
CA ASP A 761 -42.94 -31.78 15.80
C ASP A 761 -42.16 -32.83 15.00
N GLN A 762 -40.96 -32.43 14.58
CA GLN A 762 -39.68 -32.86 15.14
C GLN A 762 -38.52 -32.39 14.30
N LYS A 763 -37.58 -31.71 14.97
CA LYS A 763 -36.18 -31.50 14.51
C LYS A 763 -35.46 -32.84 14.40
N PRO A 764 -34.45 -32.97 13.51
CA PRO A 764 -33.10 -32.90 14.02
C PRO A 764 -32.16 -31.97 13.24
N SER A 765 -31.25 -31.40 14.00
CA SER A 765 -30.07 -30.64 13.64
C SER A 765 -29.11 -31.43 12.75
N LEU A 766 -28.60 -30.74 11.74
CA LEU A 766 -27.33 -31.12 11.10
C LEU A 766 -26.55 -29.84 10.80
N ASP A 767 -25.57 -29.62 11.68
CA ASP A 767 -24.49 -28.68 11.48
C ASP A 767 -23.66 -29.12 10.27
N SER A 768 -23.50 -28.23 9.31
CA SER A 768 -22.42 -28.31 8.31
C SER A 768 -21.70 -26.96 8.31
N PRO A 769 -20.36 -26.96 8.37
CA PRO A 769 -19.58 -25.73 8.45
C PRO A 769 -19.61 -25.00 7.12
N LEU A 770 -20.16 -23.80 7.11
CA LEU A 770 -20.00 -22.81 6.05
C LEU A 770 -18.55 -22.35 5.99
N PHE A 771 -17.90 -22.63 4.90
CA PHE A 771 -16.58 -22.13 4.53
C PHE A 771 -16.58 -20.59 4.55
N ASP A 772 -15.77 -20.03 5.42
CA ASP A 772 -15.57 -18.61 5.62
C ASP A 772 -14.71 -18.04 4.47
N ALA A 773 -15.37 -17.40 3.50
CA ALA A 773 -14.72 -16.76 2.35
C ALA A 773 -13.89 -15.51 2.72
N ALA A 774 -13.85 -15.14 4.01
CA ALA A 774 -13.14 -13.96 4.49
C ALA A 774 -11.62 -14.17 4.68
N ASN A 775 -11.14 -15.42 4.72
CA ASN A 775 -9.74 -15.73 5.00
C ASN A 775 -8.81 -15.79 3.78
N VAL A 776 -9.33 -15.62 2.56
CA VAL A 776 -8.50 -15.71 1.33
C VAL A 776 -7.94 -14.34 0.89
N LEU A 777 -8.35 -13.25 1.52
CA LEU A 777 -7.87 -11.89 1.19
C LEU A 777 -6.83 -11.33 2.19
N SER A 778 -6.38 -12.12 3.16
CA SER A 778 -5.37 -11.66 4.13
C SER A 778 -3.93 -11.92 3.72
N ASP A 779 -3.68 -12.60 2.59
CA ASP A 779 -2.34 -12.94 2.10
C ASP A 779 -1.98 -12.19 0.80
N PHE A 780 -2.65 -11.03 0.57
CA PHE A 780 -2.27 -10.13 -0.52
C PHE A 780 -2.13 -8.69 -0.03
#